data_dfa08a819c6e940130acc471708e955c
#
_entry.id   dfa08a819c6e940130acc471708e955c
#
_cell.length_a   1.000
_cell.length_b   1.000
_cell.length_c   1.000
_cell.angle_alpha   90.00
_cell.angle_beta   90.00
_cell.angle_gamma   90.00
#
_symmetry.space_group_name_H-M   'P 1'
#
loop_
_entity.id
_entity.type
_entity.pdbx_description
1 polymer ?
#
loop_
_entity_poly.entity_id
_entity_poly.type
_entity_poly.pdbx_seq_one_letter_code
_entity_poly.pdbx_strand_id
1 'polypeptide(L)'
;MISCELPTAARSLMVSRNYLKREGKMSKTTARRQRRIYALLMVSCAIPSLAFAEISAADTEARRKSGTDDEVVVTAEKKVYQSVKAAEAVKYGNAVQVVTADDIRISGAANFAEMAQFLVKGVNVGYSPDEGEYTIRLDGGGDRDTLVIRDGVPLYDRGPALEDIWSSTTIDPHMIERVEVFRGGNSLFYGSNGGIGVVSLVSKKPDGTRKGEFGISYGSFQSREIWGNYAFPLDAEAKHSVMAYGSMQATDGPRIYNPKDFVDNVAAAGGVQEYPLNRNDIGLKYLWQIDKDTALRINAEYTESWFQDAFPDREIHSPNTVRYPIIDASFEKRWSPAIMTEVAAYFTNPKIWNTELYPDICKVPAGCLNPATNKTVPFGSYSGKVFPNGPFRGFGTSNQPRAGFKEMGMTVRNTVNIGEYLEFVAGLQSVKYQDDSAREFPVGNKANTTTGVFVDLRPKLPFSPDTAISVAVRTDFLDGSDNKTIWKLGFKQPVWGGVYVRGNGGTSYSLPRTTELNNETSTSVGNPNLIPEETKTYNGAIGYNGQFKDVAIALEVGGFKTEITDRIQGTTDFRIPAGNGFPARNTFFNNTALTRILGVTADVDVSVGRNWRLSLGYTAQDASLTSGLFKGEQINETPAWFINGTMSWMSDDQRLNLVLLPRMQGSEWSTGGLTVAGRPSIRKNFGNYTVVNATVNYFMGDERQHQIQLRIVNLFDEKYAERYGFGNQLYGSAFNRGEYTASSPKYFFGYPFEGKPRSFYVSLSTKF
;
A
#
# COMPACT_ATOMS: atom_id res chain seq x y z
N MET A 1 34.79 -24.55 -27.05
CA MET A 1 34.27 -25.36 -25.94
C MET A 1 34.56 -24.61 -24.67
N ILE A 2 33.59 -23.88 -24.17
CA ILE A 2 33.67 -23.20 -22.88
C ILE A 2 32.72 -23.95 -21.97
N SER A 3 33.26 -24.62 -20.95
CA SER A 3 32.49 -25.34 -19.94
C SER A 3 31.83 -24.30 -19.03
N CYS A 4 30.50 -24.25 -19.04
CA CYS A 4 29.72 -23.44 -18.16
C CYS A 4 29.52 -24.19 -16.84
N GLU A 5 30.29 -23.87 -15.82
CA GLU A 5 30.02 -24.33 -14.44
C GLU A 5 28.81 -23.56 -13.87
N LEU A 6 27.84 -24.32 -13.37
CA LEU A 6 26.65 -23.79 -12.75
C LEU A 6 26.99 -23.03 -11.46
N PRO A 7 26.48 -21.79 -11.26
CA PRO A 7 26.73 -21.00 -10.07
C PRO A 7 26.16 -21.67 -8.80
N THR A 8 26.80 -21.40 -7.69
CA THR A 8 26.53 -21.92 -6.32
C THR A 8 25.07 -21.74 -5.87
N ALA A 9 24.30 -20.85 -6.50
CA ALA A 9 22.86 -20.66 -6.27
C ALA A 9 22.01 -21.91 -6.52
N ALA A 10 22.45 -22.81 -7.40
CA ALA A 10 21.76 -24.08 -7.63
C ALA A 10 21.89 -25.07 -6.46
N ARG A 11 22.93 -24.93 -5.63
CA ARG A 11 23.12 -25.78 -4.44
C ARG A 11 22.23 -25.38 -3.25
N SER A 12 21.94 -24.08 -3.07
CA SER A 12 21.03 -23.58 -2.03
C SER A 12 19.58 -24.00 -2.28
N LEU A 13 19.16 -24.05 -3.55
CA LEU A 13 17.82 -24.56 -3.93
C LEU A 13 17.67 -26.07 -3.67
N MET A 14 18.76 -26.85 -3.65
CA MET A 14 18.72 -28.24 -3.25
C MET A 14 18.55 -28.45 -1.74
N VAL A 15 18.95 -27.49 -0.92
CA VAL A 15 18.79 -27.59 0.55
C VAL A 15 17.32 -27.35 0.93
N SER A 16 16.63 -26.38 0.32
CA SER A 16 15.20 -26.19 0.55
C SER A 16 14.36 -27.37 0.02
N ARG A 17 14.81 -28.00 -1.07
CA ARG A 17 14.19 -29.21 -1.62
C ARG A 17 14.37 -30.44 -0.71
N ASN A 18 15.47 -30.51 0.03
CA ASN A 18 15.73 -31.58 0.99
C ASN A 18 14.94 -31.41 2.28
N TYR A 19 14.65 -30.17 2.70
CA TYR A 19 13.80 -29.89 3.85
C TYR A 19 12.35 -30.33 3.58
N LEU A 20 11.81 -29.96 2.42
CA LEU A 20 10.45 -30.38 1.99
C LEU A 20 10.32 -31.87 1.63
N LYS A 21 11.42 -32.53 1.23
CA LYS A 21 11.44 -33.97 1.00
C LYS A 21 11.50 -34.79 2.28
N ARG A 22 12.06 -34.26 3.35
CA ARG A 22 12.12 -34.92 4.65
C ARG A 22 10.75 -35.02 5.31
N GLU A 23 9.83 -34.14 4.99
CA GLU A 23 8.47 -34.12 5.52
C GLU A 23 7.42 -34.86 4.66
N GLY A 24 7.82 -35.48 3.59
CA GLY A 24 7.03 -36.55 2.93
C GLY A 24 5.76 -36.11 2.19
N LYS A 25 5.55 -34.80 1.88
CA LYS A 25 4.29 -34.34 1.26
C LYS A 25 4.47 -33.21 0.22
N MET A 26 5.01 -33.55 -0.92
CA MET A 26 4.74 -32.75 -2.13
C MET A 26 3.94 -33.56 -3.14
N SER A 27 2.76 -33.09 -3.52
CA SER A 27 1.98 -33.70 -4.58
C SER A 27 2.70 -33.52 -5.93
N LYS A 28 2.58 -34.53 -6.81
CA LYS A 28 3.15 -34.48 -8.16
C LYS A 28 2.68 -33.27 -9.00
N THR A 29 1.57 -32.66 -8.62
CA THR A 29 0.97 -31.49 -9.26
C THR A 29 1.75 -30.20 -8.97
N THR A 30 2.23 -30.00 -7.74
CA THR A 30 3.01 -28.82 -7.35
C THR A 30 4.38 -28.81 -8.02
N ALA A 31 5.03 -29.98 -8.11
CA ALA A 31 6.31 -30.12 -8.80
C ALA A 31 6.19 -29.91 -10.32
N ARG A 32 5.03 -30.24 -10.93
CA ARG A 32 4.76 -29.97 -12.36
C ARG A 32 4.49 -28.49 -12.66
N ARG A 33 3.82 -27.77 -11.73
CA ARG A 33 3.59 -26.32 -11.86
C ARG A 33 4.89 -25.52 -11.76
N GLN A 34 5.75 -25.83 -10.79
CA GLN A 34 7.06 -25.18 -10.70
C GLN A 34 7.93 -25.39 -11.95
N ARG A 35 7.92 -26.61 -12.52
CA ARG A 35 8.64 -26.88 -13.78
C ARG A 35 8.12 -26.07 -14.98
N ARG A 36 6.84 -25.71 -15.03
CA ARG A 36 6.28 -24.87 -16.13
C ARG A 36 6.70 -23.41 -16.01
N ILE A 37 6.81 -22.87 -14.79
CA ILE A 37 7.29 -21.50 -14.55
C ILE A 37 8.78 -21.40 -14.91
N TYR A 38 9.60 -22.39 -14.58
CA TYR A 38 11.01 -22.43 -14.98
C TYR A 38 11.21 -22.55 -16.51
N ALA A 39 10.31 -23.21 -17.21
CA ALA A 39 10.39 -23.30 -18.66
C ALA A 39 10.09 -21.98 -19.39
N LEU A 40 9.22 -21.13 -18.82
CA LEU A 40 8.96 -19.78 -19.35
C LEU A 40 10.12 -18.80 -19.09
N LEU A 41 10.81 -18.93 -17.94
CA LEU A 41 11.97 -18.10 -17.61
C LEU A 41 13.24 -18.46 -18.40
N MET A 42 13.40 -19.71 -18.82
CA MET A 42 14.55 -20.15 -19.64
C MET A 42 14.46 -19.69 -21.10
N VAL A 43 13.26 -19.37 -21.59
CA VAL A 43 13.09 -18.82 -22.96
C VAL A 43 13.54 -17.35 -23.03
N SER A 44 13.54 -16.61 -21.91
CA SER A 44 13.99 -15.21 -21.87
C SER A 44 15.53 -15.05 -21.88
N CYS A 45 16.28 -16.08 -21.52
CA CYS A 45 17.76 -16.03 -21.56
C CYS A 45 18.40 -16.32 -22.91
N ALA A 46 17.61 -16.73 -23.91
CA ALA A 46 18.15 -17.14 -25.24
C ALA A 46 18.10 -16.05 -26.33
N ILE A 47 17.67 -14.81 -25.99
CA ILE A 47 17.47 -13.76 -27.01
C ILE A 47 18.52 -12.61 -27.02
N PRO A 48 19.59 -12.56 -26.21
CA PRO A 48 20.48 -11.40 -26.28
C PRO A 48 21.53 -11.40 -27.39
N SER A 49 21.64 -12.43 -28.23
CA SER A 49 22.80 -12.54 -29.13
C SER A 49 22.58 -12.11 -30.59
N LEU A 50 21.44 -11.50 -30.95
CA LEU A 50 21.15 -11.18 -32.37
C LEU A 50 20.82 -9.69 -32.66
N ALA A 51 21.08 -8.76 -31.77
CA ALA A 51 20.76 -7.34 -31.99
C ALA A 51 21.90 -6.37 -31.58
N PHE A 52 23.15 -6.69 -31.87
CA PHE A 52 24.21 -5.69 -31.93
C PHE A 52 24.52 -5.39 -33.40
N ALA A 53 23.70 -4.56 -34.03
CA ALA A 53 23.97 -3.94 -35.30
C ALA A 53 23.77 -2.42 -35.14
N GLU A 54 24.90 -1.72 -35.17
CA GLU A 54 25.14 -0.32 -35.52
C GLU A 54 24.04 0.71 -35.20
N ILE A 55 24.24 1.43 -34.09
CA ILE A 55 23.60 2.72 -33.85
C ILE A 55 24.31 3.75 -34.71
N SER A 56 23.60 4.36 -35.68
CA SER A 56 24.11 5.41 -36.53
C SER A 56 24.38 6.68 -35.76
N ALA A 57 25.44 7.41 -36.14
CA ALA A 57 25.87 8.68 -35.53
C ALA A 57 24.80 9.79 -35.52
N ALA A 58 23.74 9.65 -36.30
CA ALA A 58 22.62 10.62 -36.35
C ALA A 58 21.73 10.59 -35.12
N ASP A 59 21.57 9.44 -34.44
CA ASP A 59 20.76 9.33 -33.21
C ASP A 59 21.46 9.94 -31.99
N THR A 60 22.79 10.02 -32.02
CA THR A 60 23.58 10.60 -30.92
C THR A 60 23.47 12.12 -30.87
N GLU A 61 23.26 12.78 -32.02
CA GLU A 61 23.17 14.25 -32.09
C GLU A 61 21.79 14.79 -31.72
N ALA A 62 20.72 14.01 -31.95
CA ALA A 62 19.38 14.33 -31.47
C ALA A 62 19.25 14.24 -29.94
N ARG A 63 19.98 13.28 -29.32
CA ARG A 63 20.03 13.12 -27.85
C ARG A 63 20.87 14.18 -27.14
N ARG A 64 21.87 14.77 -27.81
CA ARG A 64 22.72 15.83 -27.26
C ARG A 64 22.00 17.18 -27.05
N LYS A 65 20.87 17.39 -27.72
CA LYS A 65 20.05 18.61 -27.59
C LYS A 65 18.93 18.53 -26.54
N SER A 66 18.72 17.40 -25.89
CA SER A 66 17.71 17.22 -24.84
C SER A 66 18.28 17.20 -23.42
N GLY A 67 19.56 17.48 -23.26
CA GLY A 67 20.22 17.48 -21.96
C GLY A 67 20.40 18.86 -21.40
N THR A 68 19.38 19.46 -20.86
CA THR A 68 19.48 20.50 -19.81
C THR A 68 18.11 20.76 -19.21
N ASP A 69 18.14 20.93 -17.89
CA ASP A 69 17.08 21.47 -17.04
C ASP A 69 15.96 20.50 -16.64
N ASP A 70 16.27 19.59 -15.68
CA ASP A 70 15.29 19.09 -14.74
C ASP A 70 14.93 20.18 -13.71
N GLU A 71 14.32 21.24 -14.21
CA GLU A 71 13.46 22.09 -13.41
C GLU A 71 12.26 21.22 -13.00
N VAL A 72 11.89 21.20 -11.71
CA VAL A 72 10.61 20.70 -11.23
C VAL A 72 9.52 21.70 -11.62
N VAL A 73 9.49 22.06 -12.87
CA VAL A 73 8.33 22.55 -13.57
C VAL A 73 7.66 21.29 -14.10
N VAL A 74 6.47 21.01 -13.60
CA VAL A 74 5.59 20.04 -14.22
C VAL A 74 5.28 20.60 -15.62
N THR A 75 6.19 20.40 -16.56
CA THR A 75 6.01 20.81 -17.94
C THR A 75 4.90 19.94 -18.54
N ALA A 76 3.87 20.62 -18.98
CA ALA A 76 2.57 20.11 -19.40
C ALA A 76 2.59 19.29 -20.70
N GLU A 77 3.70 18.71 -21.14
CA GLU A 77 3.80 18.07 -22.46
C GLU A 77 4.06 16.55 -22.47
N LYS A 78 4.30 15.89 -21.34
CA LYS A 78 4.24 14.43 -21.36
C LYS A 78 2.81 13.98 -21.08
N LYS A 79 2.20 13.31 -22.06
CA LYS A 79 0.87 12.71 -22.02
C LYS A 79 0.74 11.84 -20.77
N VAL A 80 0.10 12.36 -19.74
CA VAL A 80 -0.18 11.66 -18.49
C VAL A 80 -1.56 11.06 -18.63
N TYR A 81 -1.63 9.76 -18.54
CA TYR A 81 -2.86 8.99 -18.68
C TYR A 81 -3.30 8.51 -17.31
N GLN A 82 -4.60 8.59 -17.10
CA GLN A 82 -5.36 8.20 -15.93
C GLN A 82 -5.42 9.19 -14.79
N SER A 83 -6.63 9.34 -14.25
CA SER A 83 -7.05 10.15 -13.10
C SER A 83 -6.69 11.63 -13.19
N VAL A 84 -7.08 12.38 -12.20
CA VAL A 84 -6.73 13.80 -12.09
C VAL A 84 -5.22 13.91 -12.15
N LYS A 85 -4.72 14.58 -13.17
CA LYS A 85 -3.27 14.83 -13.28
C LYS A 85 -2.83 15.57 -12.04
N ALA A 86 -1.74 15.14 -11.41
CA ALA A 86 -1.19 15.80 -10.24
C ALA A 86 -1.04 17.33 -10.46
N ALA A 87 -0.58 17.72 -11.66
CA ALA A 87 -0.49 19.11 -12.08
C ALA A 87 -1.84 19.86 -12.07
N GLU A 88 -2.92 19.22 -12.50
CA GLU A 88 -4.26 19.80 -12.44
C GLU A 88 -4.73 19.96 -10.99
N ALA A 89 -4.50 18.95 -10.16
CA ALA A 89 -4.89 18.99 -8.76
C ALA A 89 -4.16 20.11 -8.00
N VAL A 90 -2.85 20.28 -8.22
CA VAL A 90 -2.06 21.38 -7.66
C VAL A 90 -2.59 22.73 -8.11
N LYS A 91 -2.95 22.84 -9.39
CA LYS A 91 -3.52 24.08 -9.95
C LYS A 91 -4.78 24.50 -9.20
N TYR A 92 -5.63 23.54 -8.82
CA TYR A 92 -6.91 23.82 -8.15
C TYR A 92 -6.86 23.68 -6.62
N GLY A 93 -5.71 23.92 -6.01
CA GLY A 93 -5.57 24.10 -4.57
C GLY A 93 -5.44 22.80 -3.75
N ASN A 94 -5.32 21.64 -4.39
CA ASN A 94 -5.02 20.42 -3.65
C ASN A 94 -3.55 20.42 -3.20
N ALA A 95 -3.30 19.85 -2.02
CA ALA A 95 -1.96 19.45 -1.65
C ALA A 95 -1.62 18.17 -2.41
N VAL A 96 -0.66 18.25 -3.31
CA VAL A 96 -0.19 17.07 -4.07
C VAL A 96 1.31 16.99 -3.96
N GLN A 97 1.80 15.81 -3.60
CA GLN A 97 3.21 15.46 -3.69
C GLN A 97 3.41 14.48 -4.83
N VAL A 98 4.50 14.60 -5.56
CA VAL A 98 4.94 13.62 -6.55
C VAL A 98 6.29 13.07 -6.13
N VAL A 99 6.39 11.75 -5.99
CA VAL A 99 7.64 11.01 -5.81
C VAL A 99 7.98 10.36 -7.14
N THR A 100 9.14 10.65 -7.69
CA THR A 100 9.54 10.18 -9.03
C THR A 100 10.18 8.79 -9.01
N ALA A 101 10.28 8.14 -10.18
CA ALA A 101 11.01 6.88 -10.33
C ALA A 101 12.49 7.00 -9.90
N ASP A 102 13.11 8.15 -10.12
CA ASP A 102 14.50 8.36 -9.70
C ASP A 102 14.60 8.53 -8.18
N ASP A 103 13.66 9.23 -7.52
CA ASP A 103 13.59 9.28 -6.05
C ASP A 103 13.45 7.87 -5.45
N ILE A 104 12.57 7.05 -6.03
CA ILE A 104 12.39 5.65 -5.61
C ILE A 104 13.68 4.86 -5.81
N ARG A 105 14.29 4.95 -7.00
CA ARG A 105 15.51 4.22 -7.36
C ARG A 105 16.69 4.58 -6.46
N ILE A 106 16.98 5.86 -6.23
CA ILE A 106 18.11 6.30 -5.40
C ILE A 106 17.87 6.03 -3.91
N SER A 107 16.63 5.94 -3.45
CA SER A 107 16.29 5.58 -2.06
C SER A 107 16.56 4.09 -1.77
N GLY A 108 16.48 3.24 -2.79
CA GLY A 108 16.62 1.80 -2.65
C GLY A 108 15.50 1.14 -1.85
N ALA A 109 14.30 1.74 -1.78
CA ALA A 109 13.16 1.16 -1.08
C ALA A 109 12.84 -0.25 -1.64
N ALA A 110 12.75 -1.24 -0.77
CA ALA A 110 12.55 -2.65 -1.17
C ALA A 110 11.07 -3.00 -1.38
N ASN A 111 10.16 -2.21 -0.85
CA ASN A 111 8.72 -2.39 -1.00
C ASN A 111 7.99 -1.06 -0.89
N PHE A 112 6.68 -1.11 -1.18
CA PHE A 112 5.84 0.08 -1.17
C PHE A 112 5.73 0.72 0.22
N ALA A 113 5.66 -0.07 1.28
CA ALA A 113 5.54 0.46 2.64
C ALA A 113 6.77 1.29 3.03
N GLU A 114 7.98 0.80 2.76
CA GLU A 114 9.22 1.58 2.96
C GLU A 114 9.25 2.84 2.11
N MET A 115 8.87 2.74 0.84
CA MET A 115 8.79 3.87 -0.06
C MET A 115 7.84 4.94 0.51
N ALA A 116 6.63 4.55 0.91
CA ALA A 116 5.65 5.47 1.48
C ALA A 116 6.16 6.10 2.79
N GLN A 117 6.76 5.31 3.68
CA GLN A 117 7.22 5.75 4.99
C GLN A 117 8.32 6.82 4.93
N PHE A 118 9.22 6.74 3.96
CA PHE A 118 10.38 7.63 3.87
C PHE A 118 10.26 8.71 2.80
N LEU A 119 9.58 8.44 1.69
CA LEU A 119 9.52 9.36 0.55
C LEU A 119 8.23 10.19 0.52
N VAL A 120 7.13 9.70 1.12
CA VAL A 120 5.86 10.40 1.10
C VAL A 120 5.70 11.22 2.37
N LYS A 121 5.66 12.54 2.22
CA LYS A 121 5.44 13.48 3.33
C LYS A 121 4.04 13.32 3.91
N GLY A 122 3.91 13.40 5.23
CA GLY A 122 2.62 13.30 5.91
C GLY A 122 1.98 11.91 5.93
N VAL A 123 2.70 10.89 5.47
CA VAL A 123 2.29 9.49 5.59
C VAL A 123 2.88 8.88 6.87
N ASN A 124 2.04 8.23 7.62
CA ASN A 124 2.41 7.28 8.65
C ASN A 124 2.10 5.86 8.17
N VAL A 125 3.08 4.97 8.24
CA VAL A 125 2.91 3.56 7.92
C VAL A 125 2.85 2.79 9.23
N GLY A 126 1.72 2.17 9.51
CA GLY A 126 1.56 1.19 10.58
C GLY A 126 1.91 -0.20 10.08
N TYR A 127 2.38 -1.06 10.97
CA TYR A 127 2.68 -2.45 10.66
C TYR A 127 1.99 -3.38 11.64
N SER A 128 1.25 -4.36 11.14
CA SER A 128 0.57 -5.41 11.91
C SER A 128 1.17 -6.77 11.55
N PRO A 129 2.27 -7.16 12.21
CA PRO A 129 3.00 -8.37 11.83
C PRO A 129 2.28 -9.68 12.15
N ASP A 130 1.31 -9.65 13.05
CA ASP A 130 0.42 -10.77 13.36
C ASP A 130 -0.55 -11.09 12.22
N GLU A 131 -0.83 -10.10 11.35
CA GLU A 131 -1.69 -10.25 10.18
C GLU A 131 -0.93 -10.04 8.87
N GLY A 132 0.34 -9.64 8.94
CA GLY A 132 1.17 -9.36 7.77
C GLY A 132 0.80 -8.09 7.04
N GLU A 133 0.09 -7.17 7.69
CA GLU A 133 -0.45 -5.96 7.09
C GLU A 133 0.41 -4.73 7.30
N TYR A 134 0.40 -3.85 6.30
CA TYR A 134 0.88 -2.48 6.41
C TYR A 134 -0.28 -1.53 6.17
N THR A 135 -0.56 -0.70 7.15
CA THR A 135 -1.57 0.34 7.04
C THR A 135 -0.93 1.65 6.60
N ILE A 136 -1.48 2.30 5.58
CA ILE A 136 -1.02 3.61 5.11
C ILE A 136 -2.02 4.66 5.52
N ARG A 137 -1.58 5.60 6.37
CA ARG A 137 -2.42 6.64 6.96
C ARG A 137 -1.90 8.01 6.57
N LEU A 138 -2.76 8.81 5.95
CA LEU A 138 -2.52 10.22 5.66
C LEU A 138 -3.15 11.07 6.77
N ASP A 139 -2.45 12.13 7.19
CA ASP A 139 -2.99 13.20 8.03
C ASP A 139 -3.85 12.68 9.20
N GLY A 140 -3.37 11.64 9.90
CA GLY A 140 -4.00 11.08 11.10
C GLY A 140 -5.25 10.24 10.87
N GLY A 141 -5.58 9.92 9.63
CA GLY A 141 -6.68 9.01 9.30
C GLY A 141 -6.47 7.58 9.77
N GLY A 142 -7.53 6.81 9.76
CA GLY A 142 -7.50 5.36 9.99
C GLY A 142 -7.30 4.58 8.69
N ASP A 143 -7.42 3.29 8.79
CA ASP A 143 -7.19 2.32 7.71
C ASP A 143 -8.10 2.53 6.49
N ARG A 144 -9.32 3.05 6.71
CA ARG A 144 -10.33 3.26 5.68
C ARG A 144 -10.32 4.63 5.04
N ASP A 145 -9.49 5.53 5.56
CA ASP A 145 -9.55 6.94 5.22
C ASP A 145 -8.59 7.34 4.10
N THR A 146 -7.62 6.45 3.77
CA THR A 146 -6.64 6.62 2.72
C THR A 146 -6.81 5.56 1.64
N LEU A 147 -7.12 5.98 0.42
CA LEU A 147 -7.27 5.06 -0.72
C LEU A 147 -5.94 4.91 -1.46
N VAL A 148 -5.48 3.69 -1.62
CA VAL A 148 -4.34 3.36 -2.49
C VAL A 148 -4.86 2.85 -3.82
N ILE A 149 -4.36 3.41 -4.93
CA ILE A 149 -4.71 2.99 -6.29
C ILE A 149 -3.47 2.74 -7.12
N ARG A 150 -3.55 1.81 -8.06
CA ARG A 150 -2.51 1.57 -9.07
C ARG A 150 -3.11 1.68 -10.46
N ASP A 151 -2.62 2.63 -11.26
CA ASP A 151 -3.14 2.91 -12.61
C ASP A 151 -4.68 3.09 -12.67
N GLY A 152 -5.28 3.62 -11.60
CA GLY A 152 -6.71 3.82 -11.46
C GLY A 152 -7.49 2.62 -10.88
N VAL A 153 -6.83 1.50 -10.64
CA VAL A 153 -7.41 0.31 -9.99
C VAL A 153 -7.28 0.45 -8.47
N PRO A 154 -8.37 0.46 -7.71
CA PRO A 154 -8.29 0.46 -6.24
C PRO A 154 -7.62 -0.80 -5.71
N LEU A 155 -6.70 -0.63 -4.75
CA LEU A 155 -6.03 -1.71 -4.04
C LEU A 155 -6.62 -1.90 -2.63
N TYR A 156 -7.92 -1.74 -2.51
CA TYR A 156 -8.65 -1.82 -1.26
C TYR A 156 -9.66 -2.96 -1.30
N ASP A 157 -9.63 -3.83 -0.29
CA ASP A 157 -10.63 -4.88 -0.12
C ASP A 157 -11.80 -4.38 0.74
N ARG A 158 -13.02 -4.46 0.24
CA ARG A 158 -14.26 -4.22 1.00
C ARG A 158 -14.78 -5.49 1.68
N GLY A 159 -14.01 -6.56 1.62
CA GLY A 159 -14.31 -7.85 2.23
C GLY A 159 -13.81 -7.95 3.68
N PRO A 160 -13.42 -9.14 4.11
CA PRO A 160 -12.92 -9.36 5.45
C PRO A 160 -11.49 -8.90 5.63
N ALA A 161 -11.22 -8.22 6.69
CA ALA A 161 -10.02 -8.10 7.51
C ALA A 161 -8.60 -8.03 6.89
N LEU A 162 -8.41 -7.99 5.56
CA LEU A 162 -7.09 -7.96 4.93
C LEU A 162 -6.96 -6.78 3.95
N GLU A 163 -7.42 -5.62 4.36
CA GLU A 163 -7.65 -4.47 3.50
C GLU A 163 -6.40 -3.96 2.81
N ASP A 164 -5.33 -3.86 3.56
CA ASP A 164 -4.10 -3.24 3.11
C ASP A 164 -3.05 -4.24 2.63
N ILE A 165 -3.26 -5.54 2.86
CA ILE A 165 -2.30 -6.57 2.48
C ILE A 165 -2.06 -6.62 0.97
N TRP A 166 -3.09 -6.34 0.19
CA TRP A 166 -3.02 -6.32 -1.27
C TRP A 166 -2.07 -5.24 -1.77
N SER A 167 -2.06 -4.07 -1.10
CA SER A 167 -1.21 -2.95 -1.48
C SER A 167 0.23 -3.13 -1.03
N SER A 168 0.46 -3.69 0.16
CA SER A 168 1.78 -3.74 0.79
C SER A 168 2.66 -4.88 0.28
N THR A 169 2.07 -6.06 0.06
CA THR A 169 2.81 -7.26 -0.35
C THR A 169 2.85 -7.48 -1.86
N THR A 170 2.03 -6.74 -2.64
CA THR A 170 1.84 -6.98 -4.07
C THR A 170 2.39 -5.88 -4.97
N ILE A 171 3.01 -4.84 -4.43
CA ILE A 171 3.57 -3.72 -5.22
C ILE A 171 5.08 -3.84 -5.33
N ASP A 172 5.57 -3.94 -6.56
CA ASP A 172 6.99 -3.84 -6.90
C ASP A 172 7.39 -2.37 -7.13
N PRO A 173 8.27 -1.77 -6.30
CA PRO A 173 8.73 -0.39 -6.48
C PRO A 173 9.45 -0.16 -7.81
N HIS A 174 10.13 -1.17 -8.37
CA HIS A 174 10.86 -1.06 -9.62
C HIS A 174 9.96 -0.82 -10.84
N MET A 175 8.66 -1.15 -10.72
CA MET A 175 7.68 -0.92 -11.78
C MET A 175 6.93 0.40 -11.65
N ILE A 176 7.18 1.16 -10.58
CA ILE A 176 6.53 2.46 -10.36
C ILE A 176 7.30 3.54 -11.12
N GLU A 177 6.60 4.31 -11.95
CA GLU A 177 7.13 5.51 -12.61
C GLU A 177 7.07 6.72 -11.68
N ARG A 178 5.98 6.84 -10.90
CA ARG A 178 5.82 7.88 -9.89
C ARG A 178 4.70 7.53 -8.93
N VAL A 179 4.75 8.15 -7.77
CA VAL A 179 3.66 8.14 -6.78
C VAL A 179 3.10 9.56 -6.67
N GLU A 180 1.78 9.69 -6.82
CA GLU A 180 1.06 10.94 -6.65
C GLU A 180 0.21 10.85 -5.39
N VAL A 181 0.43 11.74 -4.44
CA VAL A 181 -0.28 11.76 -3.16
C VAL A 181 -1.18 12.97 -3.09
N PHE A 182 -2.47 12.75 -3.04
CA PHE A 182 -3.50 13.78 -2.98
C PHE A 182 -4.03 13.85 -1.54
N ARG A 183 -3.83 14.97 -0.87
CA ARG A 183 -4.36 15.20 0.47
C ARG A 183 -5.72 15.89 0.43
N GLY A 184 -6.58 15.56 1.40
CA GLY A 184 -7.93 16.07 1.49
C GLY A 184 -8.95 15.22 0.74
N GLY A 185 -10.24 15.52 0.88
CA GLY A 185 -11.33 14.77 0.26
C GLY A 185 -11.20 14.67 -1.27
N ASN A 186 -10.83 13.51 -1.77
CA ASN A 186 -10.62 13.25 -3.19
C ASN A 186 -11.59 12.21 -3.78
N SER A 187 -12.63 11.86 -3.03
CA SER A 187 -13.65 10.91 -3.47
C SER A 187 -14.41 11.32 -4.73
N LEU A 188 -14.30 12.59 -5.15
CA LEU A 188 -14.95 13.07 -6.37
C LEU A 188 -14.65 12.20 -7.59
N PHE A 189 -13.36 11.86 -7.81
CA PHE A 189 -12.90 11.13 -8.98
C PHE A 189 -12.73 9.63 -8.73
N TYR A 190 -12.57 9.23 -7.45
CA TYR A 190 -12.20 7.87 -7.07
C TYR A 190 -13.33 7.10 -6.38
N GLY A 191 -14.42 7.77 -6.02
CA GLY A 191 -15.56 7.15 -5.31
C GLY A 191 -15.34 7.07 -3.79
N SER A 192 -15.87 6.02 -3.17
CA SER A 192 -15.77 5.79 -1.73
C SER A 192 -14.32 5.56 -1.25
N ASN A 193 -14.09 5.66 0.05
CA ASN A 193 -12.84 5.33 0.75
C ASN A 193 -11.64 6.28 0.49
N GLY A 194 -11.84 7.40 -0.19
CA GLY A 194 -10.84 8.46 -0.36
C GLY A 194 -11.03 9.64 0.60
N GLY A 195 -11.43 9.37 1.84
CA GLY A 195 -11.88 10.36 2.82
C GLY A 195 -10.88 11.44 3.15
N ILE A 196 -9.66 11.08 3.45
CA ILE A 196 -8.58 11.99 3.82
C ILE A 196 -7.59 12.19 2.67
N GLY A 197 -7.44 11.17 1.82
CA GLY A 197 -6.58 11.31 0.67
C GLY A 197 -6.46 10.06 -0.18
N VAL A 198 -5.68 10.20 -1.25
CA VAL A 198 -5.43 9.16 -2.23
C VAL A 198 -3.94 9.06 -2.50
N VAL A 199 -3.40 7.84 -2.47
CA VAL A 199 -2.05 7.51 -2.91
C VAL A 199 -2.16 6.79 -4.25
N SER A 200 -1.79 7.47 -5.33
CA SER A 200 -1.89 6.96 -6.70
C SER A 200 -0.52 6.51 -7.20
N LEU A 201 -0.40 5.23 -7.46
CA LEU A 201 0.76 4.60 -8.05
C LEU A 201 0.59 4.58 -9.57
N VAL A 202 1.49 5.23 -10.26
CA VAL A 202 1.53 5.22 -11.72
C VAL A 202 2.68 4.31 -12.13
N SER A 203 2.37 3.24 -12.84
CA SER A 203 3.36 2.27 -13.28
C SER A 203 4.07 2.70 -14.57
N LYS A 204 5.30 2.21 -14.79
CA LYS A 204 6.05 2.38 -16.04
C LYS A 204 5.24 1.84 -17.22
N LYS A 205 5.30 2.54 -18.37
CA LYS A 205 4.52 2.21 -19.59
C LYS A 205 5.37 2.33 -20.84
N PRO A 206 5.04 1.57 -21.92
CA PRO A 206 5.66 1.78 -23.21
C PRO A 206 5.26 3.16 -23.77
N ASP A 207 6.18 3.81 -24.46
CA ASP A 207 6.00 5.15 -25.06
C ASP A 207 6.45 5.23 -26.52
N GLY A 208 6.70 4.10 -27.15
CA GLY A 208 7.21 4.02 -28.53
C GLY A 208 8.72 3.97 -28.63
N THR A 209 9.44 4.13 -27.51
CA THR A 209 10.91 4.02 -27.49
C THR A 209 11.38 2.64 -27.06
N ARG A 210 12.59 2.26 -27.50
CA ARG A 210 13.29 1.08 -26.98
C ARG A 210 14.00 1.47 -25.71
N LYS A 211 13.62 0.87 -24.58
CA LYS A 211 14.25 1.10 -23.28
C LYS A 211 14.00 -0.07 -22.36
N GLY A 212 14.92 -0.30 -21.48
CA GLY A 212 14.81 -1.38 -20.52
C GLY A 212 15.59 -1.09 -19.25
N GLU A 213 15.33 -1.89 -18.25
CA GLU A 213 16.05 -1.91 -17.00
C GLU A 213 16.16 -3.35 -16.51
N PHE A 214 17.31 -3.69 -15.93
CA PHE A 214 17.55 -4.97 -15.29
C PHE A 214 18.33 -4.72 -14.00
N GLY A 215 18.02 -5.46 -12.94
CA GLY A 215 18.76 -5.36 -11.71
C GLY A 215 18.66 -6.60 -10.84
N ILE A 216 19.62 -6.70 -9.93
CA ILE A 216 19.71 -7.73 -8.90
C ILE A 216 20.05 -7.09 -7.57
N SER A 217 19.56 -7.65 -6.46
CA SER A 217 19.89 -7.21 -5.11
C SER A 217 20.12 -8.41 -4.18
N TYR A 218 21.03 -8.23 -3.22
CA TYR A 218 21.28 -9.18 -2.16
C TYR A 218 21.60 -8.46 -0.84
N GLY A 219 21.14 -9.01 0.30
CA GLY A 219 21.37 -8.35 1.58
C GLY A 219 21.05 -9.18 2.81
N SER A 220 20.92 -8.48 3.93
CA SER A 220 20.56 -9.04 5.23
C SER A 220 19.27 -9.88 5.15
N PHE A 221 19.11 -10.82 6.07
CA PHE A 221 17.98 -11.76 6.14
C PHE A 221 17.83 -12.62 4.88
N GLN A 222 18.94 -13.00 4.25
CA GLN A 222 18.95 -13.74 2.98
C GLN A 222 18.10 -13.06 1.88
N SER A 223 17.91 -11.74 2.00
CA SER A 223 17.14 -10.99 1.02
C SER A 223 17.81 -11.04 -0.35
N ARG A 224 17.05 -11.38 -1.36
CA ARG A 224 17.48 -11.46 -2.76
C ARG A 224 16.35 -10.98 -3.65
N GLU A 225 16.72 -10.26 -4.68
CA GLU A 225 15.76 -9.74 -5.64
C GLU A 225 16.38 -9.72 -7.04
N ILE A 226 15.56 -9.97 -8.03
CA ILE A 226 15.85 -9.79 -9.44
C ILE A 226 14.65 -9.13 -10.10
N TRP A 227 14.87 -8.10 -10.90
CA TRP A 227 13.81 -7.41 -11.63
C TRP A 227 14.28 -7.01 -13.01
N GLY A 228 13.33 -6.82 -13.91
CA GLY A 228 13.61 -6.30 -15.22
C GLY A 228 12.36 -5.92 -15.99
N ASN A 229 12.52 -4.94 -16.87
CA ASN A 229 11.51 -4.57 -17.84
C ASN A 229 12.15 -4.23 -19.19
N TYR A 230 11.39 -4.39 -20.26
CA TYR A 230 11.82 -3.99 -21.59
C TYR A 230 10.63 -3.53 -22.42
N ALA A 231 10.72 -2.31 -22.92
CA ALA A 231 9.75 -1.70 -23.82
C ALA A 231 10.33 -1.58 -25.23
N PHE A 232 9.51 -1.84 -26.24
CA PHE A 232 9.91 -1.69 -27.64
C PHE A 232 8.69 -1.48 -28.57
N PRO A 233 8.87 -0.73 -29.67
CA PRO A 233 7.85 -0.62 -30.71
C PRO A 233 7.76 -1.92 -31.52
N LEU A 234 6.54 -2.29 -31.93
CA LEU A 234 6.26 -3.44 -32.80
C LEU A 234 6.31 -3.09 -34.29
N ASP A 235 6.24 -1.80 -34.61
CA ASP A 235 6.28 -1.27 -35.98
C ASP A 235 7.24 -0.10 -36.09
N ALA A 236 7.64 0.22 -37.33
CA ALA A 236 8.61 1.28 -37.61
C ALA A 236 8.09 2.70 -37.28
N GLU A 237 6.77 2.89 -37.26
CA GLU A 237 6.12 4.16 -36.92
C GLU A 237 5.89 4.32 -35.42
N ALA A 238 6.26 3.31 -34.62
CA ALA A 238 6.05 3.24 -33.17
C ALA A 238 4.59 3.47 -32.73
N LYS A 239 3.64 3.14 -33.62
CA LYS A 239 2.21 3.21 -33.30
C LYS A 239 1.81 2.12 -32.31
N HIS A 240 2.40 0.95 -32.42
CA HIS A 240 2.18 -0.17 -31.53
C HIS A 240 3.45 -0.41 -30.70
N SER A 241 3.32 -0.40 -29.40
CA SER A 241 4.44 -0.63 -28.48
C SER A 241 4.03 -1.57 -27.37
N VAL A 242 4.98 -2.38 -26.93
CA VAL A 242 4.78 -3.30 -25.80
C VAL A 242 5.87 -3.10 -24.76
N MET A 243 5.55 -3.42 -23.52
CA MET A 243 6.51 -3.57 -22.43
C MET A 243 6.20 -4.85 -21.68
N ALA A 244 7.19 -5.71 -21.55
CA ALA A 244 7.16 -6.85 -20.64
C ALA A 244 7.98 -6.53 -19.39
N TYR A 245 7.54 -7.04 -18.26
CA TYR A 245 8.30 -6.92 -17.02
C TYR A 245 8.13 -8.15 -16.14
N GLY A 246 9.06 -8.33 -15.21
CA GLY A 246 8.97 -9.33 -14.18
C GLY A 246 9.92 -9.03 -13.04
N SER A 247 9.54 -9.46 -11.84
CA SER A 247 10.41 -9.43 -10.66
C SER A 247 10.20 -10.65 -9.77
N MET A 248 11.23 -10.97 -9.00
CA MET A 248 11.21 -12.00 -7.96
C MET A 248 11.93 -11.46 -6.75
N GLN A 249 11.28 -11.46 -5.61
CA GLN A 249 11.85 -11.07 -4.33
C GLN A 249 11.68 -12.21 -3.32
N ALA A 250 12.71 -12.46 -2.52
CA ALA A 250 12.64 -13.40 -1.41
C ALA A 250 13.46 -12.88 -0.23
N THR A 251 12.94 -13.07 0.98
CA THR A 251 13.63 -12.75 2.24
C THR A 251 13.14 -13.67 3.35
N ASP A 252 14.03 -13.99 4.29
CA ASP A 252 13.64 -14.67 5.53
C ASP A 252 13.02 -13.67 6.53
N GLY A 253 13.15 -12.35 6.25
CA GLY A 253 12.63 -11.26 7.08
C GLY A 253 13.42 -11.01 8.36
N PRO A 254 13.27 -9.83 8.95
CA PRO A 254 13.82 -9.53 10.25
C PRO A 254 13.03 -10.23 11.35
N ARG A 255 13.65 -10.38 12.50
CA ARG A 255 12.94 -10.72 13.72
C ARG A 255 12.11 -9.51 14.17
N ILE A 256 10.83 -9.72 14.47
CA ILE A 256 9.85 -8.65 14.73
C ILE A 256 9.43 -8.55 16.20
N TYR A 257 9.86 -9.47 17.06
CA TYR A 257 9.67 -9.39 18.50
C TYR A 257 10.79 -10.14 19.24
N ASN A 258 10.99 -9.77 20.51
CA ASN A 258 11.98 -10.41 21.35
C ASN A 258 11.30 -11.45 22.27
N PRO A 259 11.66 -12.73 22.20
CA PRO A 259 11.09 -13.75 23.06
C PRO A 259 11.21 -13.47 24.58
N LYS A 260 12.18 -12.64 24.98
CA LYS A 260 12.38 -12.27 26.40
C LYS A 260 11.28 -11.36 26.95
N ASP A 261 10.52 -10.72 26.07
CA ASP A 261 9.41 -9.86 26.48
C ASP A 261 8.17 -10.64 26.87
N PHE A 262 8.18 -11.96 26.70
CA PHE A 262 7.09 -12.87 27.07
C PHE A 262 7.39 -13.55 28.40
N VAL A 263 6.49 -13.36 29.37
CA VAL A 263 6.70 -13.69 30.79
C VAL A 263 6.83 -15.20 31.07
N ASP A 264 6.34 -16.10 30.24
CA ASP A 264 6.27 -17.54 30.53
C ASP A 264 6.97 -18.47 29.54
N ASN A 265 8.01 -18.01 28.82
CA ASN A 265 8.75 -18.83 27.84
C ASN A 265 7.85 -19.52 26.76
N VAL A 266 6.62 -19.08 26.59
CA VAL A 266 5.72 -19.65 25.57
C VAL A 266 6.28 -19.37 24.18
N ALA A 267 6.87 -18.20 23.98
CA ALA A 267 7.58 -17.86 22.75
C ALA A 267 8.93 -18.58 22.60
N ALA A 268 9.54 -19.04 23.70
CA ALA A 268 10.76 -19.88 23.63
C ALA A 268 10.46 -21.28 23.07
N ALA A 269 9.20 -21.64 22.98
CA ALA A 269 8.78 -22.96 22.54
C ALA A 269 8.65 -23.12 21.02
N GLY A 270 8.93 -22.08 20.20
CA GLY A 270 8.99 -22.22 18.75
C GLY A 270 8.08 -21.30 17.93
N GLY A 271 7.58 -20.23 18.51
CA GLY A 271 6.80 -19.22 17.76
C GLY A 271 7.62 -18.62 16.62
N VAL A 272 6.95 -18.32 15.51
CA VAL A 272 7.60 -17.68 14.35
C VAL A 272 7.99 -16.26 14.71
N GLN A 273 9.28 -16.00 14.68
CA GLN A 273 9.87 -14.72 15.07
C GLN A 273 10.25 -13.85 13.86
N GLU A 274 10.44 -14.48 12.70
CA GLU A 274 10.80 -13.84 11.45
C GLU A 274 9.55 -13.67 10.57
N TYR A 275 9.60 -12.67 9.70
CA TYR A 275 8.56 -12.41 8.71
C TYR A 275 9.08 -12.68 7.30
N PRO A 276 9.10 -13.94 6.86
CA PRO A 276 9.56 -14.29 5.53
C PRO A 276 8.54 -13.88 4.46
N LEU A 277 9.07 -13.39 3.34
CA LEU A 277 8.29 -12.96 2.18
C LEU A 277 8.91 -13.50 0.89
N ASN A 278 8.08 -14.01 0.00
CA ASN A 278 8.42 -14.24 -1.41
C ASN A 278 7.37 -13.55 -2.27
N ARG A 279 7.79 -12.75 -3.25
CA ARG A 279 6.93 -12.08 -4.21
C ARG A 279 7.41 -12.33 -5.62
N ASN A 280 6.51 -12.63 -6.53
CA ASN A 280 6.76 -12.80 -7.94
C ASN A 280 5.76 -11.95 -8.72
N ASP A 281 6.26 -11.09 -9.59
CA ASP A 281 5.46 -10.22 -10.42
C ASP A 281 5.77 -10.50 -11.90
N ILE A 282 4.75 -10.47 -12.73
CA ILE A 282 4.87 -10.52 -14.18
C ILE A 282 3.79 -9.64 -14.81
N GLY A 283 4.12 -8.94 -15.88
CA GLY A 283 3.15 -8.14 -16.59
C GLY A 283 3.52 -7.87 -18.03
N LEU A 284 2.49 -7.55 -18.78
CA LEU A 284 2.57 -7.14 -20.18
C LEU A 284 1.73 -5.89 -20.38
N LYS A 285 2.30 -4.88 -21.00
CA LYS A 285 1.64 -3.60 -21.29
C LYS A 285 1.71 -3.32 -22.77
N TYR A 286 0.62 -2.85 -23.34
CA TYR A 286 0.47 -2.55 -24.74
C TYR A 286 -0.04 -1.11 -24.92
N LEU A 287 0.57 -0.39 -25.85
CA LEU A 287 0.15 0.92 -26.31
C LEU A 287 -0.15 0.86 -27.79
N TRP A 288 -1.31 1.32 -28.19
CA TRP A 288 -1.66 1.65 -29.56
C TRP A 288 -1.91 3.15 -29.69
N GLN A 289 -0.96 3.87 -30.29
CA GLN A 289 -1.12 5.26 -30.67
C GLN A 289 -1.80 5.31 -32.04
N ILE A 290 -3.12 5.36 -32.05
CA ILE A 290 -3.96 5.29 -33.26
C ILE A 290 -3.67 6.50 -34.17
N ASP A 291 -3.67 7.70 -33.57
CA ASP A 291 -3.22 8.93 -34.19
C ASP A 291 -2.65 9.87 -33.09
N LYS A 292 -2.23 11.09 -33.46
CA LYS A 292 -1.64 12.05 -32.50
C LYS A 292 -2.57 12.44 -31.34
N ASP A 293 -3.89 12.27 -31.52
CA ASP A 293 -4.94 12.67 -30.59
C ASP A 293 -5.70 11.48 -29.98
N THR A 294 -5.34 10.23 -30.38
CA THR A 294 -6.07 9.03 -29.97
C THR A 294 -5.08 7.94 -29.54
N ALA A 295 -5.26 7.43 -28.35
CA ALA A 295 -4.45 6.30 -27.82
C ALA A 295 -5.33 5.29 -27.08
N LEU A 296 -4.98 4.00 -27.22
CA LEU A 296 -5.50 2.89 -26.44
C LEU A 296 -4.33 2.22 -25.71
N ARG A 297 -4.55 1.91 -24.43
CA ARG A 297 -3.61 1.11 -23.62
C ARG A 297 -4.34 -0.07 -23.03
N ILE A 298 -3.60 -1.16 -22.90
CA ILE A 298 -4.08 -2.38 -22.23
C ILE A 298 -2.92 -2.89 -21.38
N ASN A 299 -3.19 -3.16 -20.12
CA ASN A 299 -2.23 -3.72 -19.18
C ASN A 299 -2.79 -5.01 -18.60
N ALA A 300 -1.94 -6.01 -18.44
CA ALA A 300 -2.25 -7.26 -17.76
C ALA A 300 -1.09 -7.59 -16.82
N GLU A 301 -1.40 -7.69 -15.53
CA GLU A 301 -0.44 -7.90 -14.46
C GLU A 301 -0.88 -9.04 -13.55
N TYR A 302 0.10 -9.78 -13.04
CA TYR A 302 -0.13 -10.85 -12.08
C TYR A 302 0.96 -10.85 -11.03
N THR A 303 0.55 -10.76 -9.77
CA THR A 303 1.42 -10.90 -8.61
C THR A 303 1.05 -12.14 -7.83
N GLU A 304 2.04 -12.93 -7.41
CA GLU A 304 1.90 -13.96 -6.39
C GLU A 304 2.87 -13.65 -5.26
N SER A 305 2.36 -13.44 -4.07
CA SER A 305 3.17 -13.28 -2.86
C SER A 305 2.86 -14.38 -1.85
N TRP A 306 3.90 -14.83 -1.16
CA TRP A 306 3.83 -15.74 -0.04
C TRP A 306 4.50 -15.10 1.16
N PHE A 307 3.84 -15.11 2.30
CA PHE A 307 4.38 -14.61 3.56
C PHE A 307 3.81 -15.43 4.71
N GLN A 308 4.39 -15.29 5.88
CA GLN A 308 3.96 -16.00 7.07
C GLN A 308 3.58 -15.01 8.16
N ASP A 309 2.39 -15.21 8.75
CA ASP A 309 1.96 -14.45 9.92
C ASP A 309 2.86 -14.81 11.10
N ALA A 310 3.17 -13.84 11.90
CA ALA A 310 3.97 -14.02 13.10
C ALA A 310 3.09 -13.98 14.33
N PHE A 311 2.95 -15.13 14.97
CA PHE A 311 2.22 -15.25 16.23
C PHE A 311 3.19 -15.50 17.38
N PRO A 312 3.53 -14.46 18.15
CA PRO A 312 4.48 -14.58 19.25
C PRO A 312 3.99 -15.44 20.41
N ASP A 313 2.67 -15.53 20.56
CA ASP A 313 2.00 -16.25 21.64
C ASP A 313 1.57 -17.68 21.24
N ARG A 314 1.87 -18.12 20.01
CA ARG A 314 1.41 -19.41 19.46
C ARG A 314 2.49 -20.10 18.66
N GLU A 315 2.61 -21.41 18.82
CA GLU A 315 3.37 -22.26 17.90
C GLU A 315 2.54 -22.59 16.64
N ILE A 316 2.07 -21.55 15.95
CA ILE A 316 1.28 -21.70 14.75
C ILE A 316 2.10 -21.16 13.59
N HIS A 317 2.31 -22.00 12.59
CA HIS A 317 2.81 -21.56 11.30
C HIS A 317 1.62 -21.28 10.40
N SER A 318 1.43 -20.03 10.02
CA SER A 318 0.29 -19.57 9.23
C SER A 318 0.77 -18.94 7.92
N PRO A 319 1.22 -19.77 6.94
CA PRO A 319 1.62 -19.24 5.63
C PRO A 319 0.41 -18.79 4.84
N ASN A 320 0.53 -17.58 4.31
CA ASN A 320 -0.43 -16.98 3.39
C ASN A 320 0.12 -16.98 1.97
N THR A 321 -0.75 -17.17 0.99
CA THR A 321 -0.44 -16.98 -0.43
C THR A 321 -1.48 -16.06 -1.03
N VAL A 322 -1.05 -14.90 -1.49
CA VAL A 322 -1.88 -13.92 -2.19
C VAL A 322 -1.63 -14.04 -3.69
N ARG A 323 -2.71 -14.04 -4.48
CA ARG A 323 -2.66 -13.95 -5.94
C ARG A 323 -3.49 -12.77 -6.39
N TYR A 324 -2.87 -11.89 -7.14
CA TYR A 324 -3.47 -10.63 -7.51
C TYR A 324 -3.37 -10.38 -9.01
N PRO A 325 -4.34 -10.85 -9.83
CA PRO A 325 -4.46 -10.48 -11.23
C PRO A 325 -5.09 -9.11 -11.38
N ILE A 326 -4.54 -8.26 -12.24
CA ILE A 326 -5.15 -7.00 -12.68
C ILE A 326 -5.11 -6.97 -14.20
N ILE A 327 -6.23 -6.59 -14.80
CA ILE A 327 -6.33 -6.23 -16.21
C ILE A 327 -6.98 -4.87 -16.26
N ASP A 328 -6.35 -3.91 -16.89
CA ASP A 328 -6.91 -2.58 -17.12
C ASP A 328 -6.74 -2.12 -18.56
N ALA A 329 -7.63 -1.26 -19.00
CA ALA A 329 -7.56 -0.63 -20.31
C ALA A 329 -7.97 0.83 -20.21
N SER A 330 -7.29 1.70 -20.96
CA SER A 330 -7.65 3.11 -21.08
C SER A 330 -7.63 3.56 -22.53
N PHE A 331 -8.66 4.30 -22.90
CA PHE A 331 -8.82 4.95 -24.20
C PHE A 331 -8.89 6.45 -23.99
N GLU A 332 -8.14 7.22 -24.78
CA GLU A 332 -8.11 8.66 -24.75
C GLU A 332 -8.31 9.20 -26.16
N LYS A 333 -9.23 10.15 -26.31
CA LYS A 333 -9.48 10.85 -27.58
C LYS A 333 -9.62 12.34 -27.36
N ARG A 334 -8.75 13.11 -28.00
CA ARG A 334 -8.89 14.58 -28.12
C ARG A 334 -9.61 14.89 -29.42
N TRP A 335 -10.88 15.25 -29.31
CA TRP A 335 -11.73 15.58 -30.46
C TRP A 335 -11.38 16.94 -31.07
N SER A 336 -10.92 17.87 -30.21
CA SER A 336 -10.46 19.18 -30.56
C SER A 336 -9.59 19.73 -29.44
N PRO A 337 -8.90 20.89 -29.60
CA PRO A 337 -8.20 21.53 -28.49
C PRO A 337 -9.10 21.80 -27.26
N ALA A 338 -10.42 21.86 -27.47
CA ALA A 338 -11.38 22.17 -26.42
C ALA A 338 -12.03 20.92 -25.80
N ILE A 339 -12.01 19.77 -26.45
CA ILE A 339 -12.79 18.58 -26.01
C ILE A 339 -11.92 17.34 -25.97
N MET A 340 -11.87 16.70 -24.81
CA MET A 340 -11.17 15.44 -24.57
C MET A 340 -12.10 14.45 -23.87
N THR A 341 -12.09 13.20 -24.32
CA THR A 341 -12.76 12.06 -23.68
C THR A 341 -11.73 11.05 -23.23
N GLU A 342 -11.90 10.58 -22.02
CA GLU A 342 -11.13 9.49 -21.43
C GLU A 342 -12.08 8.38 -20.98
N VAL A 343 -11.76 7.14 -21.32
CA VAL A 343 -12.48 5.95 -20.86
C VAL A 343 -11.47 5.02 -20.22
N ALA A 344 -11.71 4.60 -19.01
CA ALA A 344 -10.90 3.62 -18.31
C ALA A 344 -11.78 2.49 -17.80
N ALA A 345 -11.29 1.26 -17.89
CA ALA A 345 -11.96 0.09 -17.36
C ALA A 345 -10.93 -0.86 -16.74
N TYR A 346 -11.34 -1.59 -15.71
CA TYR A 346 -10.50 -2.58 -15.08
C TYR A 346 -11.28 -3.80 -14.59
N PHE A 347 -10.54 -4.87 -14.40
CA PHE A 347 -10.99 -6.09 -13.73
C PHE A 347 -9.89 -6.61 -12.82
N THR A 348 -10.26 -7.01 -11.60
CA THR A 348 -9.37 -7.69 -10.66
C THR A 348 -10.09 -8.81 -9.92
N ASN A 349 -9.34 -9.83 -9.49
CA ASN A 349 -9.86 -10.97 -8.77
C ASN A 349 -8.80 -11.52 -7.79
N PRO A 350 -8.41 -10.72 -6.80
CA PRO A 350 -7.44 -11.17 -5.80
C PRO A 350 -8.00 -12.29 -4.94
N LYS A 351 -7.10 -13.18 -4.51
CA LYS A 351 -7.39 -14.31 -3.65
C LYS A 351 -6.28 -14.52 -2.66
N ILE A 352 -6.64 -14.89 -1.43
CA ILE A 352 -5.70 -15.30 -0.40
C ILE A 352 -5.98 -16.74 0.03
N TRP A 353 -4.93 -17.53 0.12
CA TRP A 353 -4.94 -18.85 0.71
C TRP A 353 -4.13 -18.80 2.00
N ASN A 354 -4.67 -19.37 3.04
CA ASN A 354 -4.00 -19.55 4.32
C ASN A 354 -3.99 -21.04 4.68
N THR A 355 -2.91 -21.52 5.26
CA THR A 355 -2.78 -22.90 5.74
C THR A 355 -2.18 -22.86 7.12
N GLU A 356 -2.97 -23.05 8.15
CA GLU A 356 -2.47 -23.14 9.51
C GLU A 356 -1.87 -24.53 9.79
N LEU A 357 -0.63 -24.53 10.26
CA LEU A 357 0.11 -25.71 10.67
C LEU A 357 0.33 -25.65 12.19
N TYR A 358 -0.20 -26.62 12.90
CA TYR A 358 -0.05 -26.75 14.35
C TYR A 358 1.01 -27.82 14.65
N PRO A 359 2.23 -27.46 15.06
CA PRO A 359 3.26 -28.47 15.34
C PRO A 359 2.95 -29.28 16.57
N ASP A 360 2.46 -28.70 17.64
CA ASP A 360 1.95 -29.43 18.83
C ASP A 360 1.35 -28.44 19.84
N ILE A 361 0.04 -28.29 19.82
CA ILE A 361 -0.64 -27.34 20.73
C ILE A 361 -0.86 -27.94 22.12
N CYS A 362 -0.72 -29.27 22.24
CA CYS A 362 -1.00 -29.99 23.47
C CYS A 362 0.29 -30.45 24.12
N LYS A 363 1.06 -29.56 24.72
CA LYS A 363 2.29 -29.89 25.46
C LYS A 363 2.04 -30.28 26.93
N VAL A 364 0.79 -30.28 27.38
CA VAL A 364 0.45 -30.66 28.76
C VAL A 364 0.10 -32.16 28.83
N PRO A 365 0.68 -32.92 29.78
CA PRO A 365 0.41 -34.36 29.94
C PRO A 365 -1.06 -34.71 30.13
N ALA A 366 -1.86 -33.79 30.64
CA ALA A 366 -3.31 -33.93 30.86
C ALA A 366 -4.17 -33.89 29.59
N GLY A 367 -3.56 -33.60 28.41
CA GLY A 367 -4.27 -33.38 27.16
C GLY A 367 -4.79 -31.95 27.05
N CYS A 368 -5.35 -31.59 25.90
CA CYS A 368 -5.96 -30.29 25.67
C CYS A 368 -7.39 -30.39 25.18
N LEU A 369 -8.11 -29.30 25.36
CA LEU A 369 -9.49 -29.19 24.91
C LEU A 369 -9.56 -28.99 23.41
N ASN A 370 -10.24 -29.86 22.68
CA ASN A 370 -10.57 -29.66 21.29
C ASN A 370 -11.67 -28.57 21.21
N PRO A 371 -11.36 -27.36 20.70
CA PRO A 371 -12.33 -26.25 20.71
C PRO A 371 -13.56 -26.52 19.84
N ALA A 372 -13.43 -27.38 18.81
CA ALA A 372 -14.54 -27.71 17.93
C ALA A 372 -15.54 -28.68 18.55
N THR A 373 -15.07 -29.56 19.48
CA THR A 373 -15.90 -30.61 20.08
C THR A 373 -16.08 -30.45 21.58
N ASN A 374 -15.36 -29.51 22.18
CA ASN A 374 -15.28 -29.30 23.64
C ASN A 374 -14.89 -30.57 24.44
N LYS A 375 -14.16 -31.46 23.80
CA LYS A 375 -13.67 -32.71 24.40
C LYS A 375 -12.16 -32.69 24.57
N THR A 376 -11.67 -33.23 25.66
CA THR A 376 -10.23 -33.39 25.88
C THR A 376 -9.64 -34.39 24.90
N VAL A 377 -8.54 -33.99 24.24
CA VAL A 377 -7.76 -34.83 23.34
C VAL A 377 -6.39 -35.12 23.95
N PRO A 378 -5.80 -36.30 23.68
CA PRO A 378 -4.50 -36.67 24.23
C PRO A 378 -3.39 -35.71 23.76
N PHE A 379 -2.30 -35.67 24.56
CA PHE A 379 -1.05 -35.03 24.21
C PHE A 379 -0.56 -35.48 22.81
N GLY A 380 -0.05 -34.56 22.02
CA GLY A 380 0.44 -34.87 20.68
C GLY A 380 -0.64 -35.10 19.62
N SER A 381 -1.94 -34.98 19.96
CA SER A 381 -3.04 -35.27 19.03
C SER A 381 -3.04 -34.38 17.79
N TYR A 382 -2.43 -33.20 17.87
CA TYR A 382 -2.35 -32.23 16.78
C TYR A 382 -0.96 -32.11 16.13
N SER A 383 0.02 -32.86 16.67
CA SER A 383 1.38 -32.81 16.14
C SER A 383 1.43 -33.19 14.66
N GLY A 384 1.99 -32.32 13.83
CA GLY A 384 2.14 -32.50 12.38
C GLY A 384 0.84 -32.57 11.58
N LYS A 385 -0.33 -32.27 12.18
CA LYS A 385 -1.60 -32.26 11.46
C LYS A 385 -1.82 -30.90 10.81
N VAL A 386 -2.20 -30.94 9.53
CA VAL A 386 -2.76 -29.81 8.79
C VAL A 386 -4.26 -29.81 9.02
N PHE A 387 -4.78 -28.72 9.57
CA PHE A 387 -6.23 -28.55 9.72
C PHE A 387 -6.75 -27.76 8.52
N PRO A 388 -7.40 -28.42 7.55
CA PRO A 388 -7.89 -27.72 6.36
C PRO A 388 -8.99 -26.70 6.66
N ASN A 389 -9.58 -26.76 7.85
CA ASN A 389 -10.62 -25.83 8.32
C ASN A 389 -10.33 -25.31 9.74
N GLY A 390 -9.11 -25.49 10.27
CA GLY A 390 -8.73 -25.16 11.64
C GLY A 390 -9.68 -25.67 12.73
N PRO A 391 -9.28 -25.74 13.98
CA PRO A 391 -10.22 -25.88 15.10
C PRO A 391 -11.06 -24.62 15.28
N PHE A 392 -10.62 -23.51 14.71
CA PHE A 392 -11.32 -22.25 14.55
C PHE A 392 -11.83 -22.22 13.11
N ARG A 393 -13.13 -22.34 12.92
CA ARG A 393 -13.81 -22.35 11.62
C ARG A 393 -13.25 -21.31 10.64
N GLY A 394 -12.95 -21.70 9.41
CA GLY A 394 -12.96 -20.78 8.30
C GLY A 394 -11.70 -20.68 7.46
N PHE A 395 -10.59 -21.32 7.82
CA PHE A 395 -9.36 -21.19 7.03
C PHE A 395 -9.38 -22.06 5.77
N GLY A 396 -8.94 -21.47 4.65
CA GLY A 396 -8.95 -22.14 3.36
C GLY A 396 -8.08 -23.39 3.33
N THR A 397 -8.51 -24.40 2.60
CA THR A 397 -7.65 -25.54 2.27
C THR A 397 -6.67 -25.13 1.17
N SER A 398 -5.58 -25.92 0.97
CA SER A 398 -4.64 -25.74 -0.15
C SER A 398 -5.32 -25.64 -1.53
N ASN A 399 -6.58 -26.05 -1.67
CA ASN A 399 -7.34 -26.07 -2.91
C ASN A 399 -8.39 -24.97 -3.03
N GLN A 400 -8.67 -24.20 -1.97
CA GLN A 400 -9.68 -23.15 -2.00
C GLN A 400 -9.19 -21.92 -1.22
N PRO A 401 -9.45 -20.70 -1.73
CA PRO A 401 -9.04 -19.48 -1.06
C PRO A 401 -9.78 -19.30 0.27
N ARG A 402 -9.09 -18.69 1.23
CA ARG A 402 -9.64 -18.21 2.49
C ARG A 402 -10.58 -17.04 2.24
N ALA A 403 -10.09 -16.06 1.51
CA ALA A 403 -10.78 -14.83 1.21
C ALA A 403 -10.45 -14.35 -0.21
N GLY A 404 -11.24 -13.42 -0.70
CA GLY A 404 -11.02 -12.73 -1.97
C GLY A 404 -12.26 -12.04 -2.47
N PHE A 405 -12.10 -11.32 -3.56
CA PHE A 405 -13.19 -10.63 -4.20
C PHE A 405 -13.02 -10.59 -5.73
N LYS A 406 -14.04 -10.15 -6.42
CA LYS A 406 -13.99 -9.75 -7.81
C LYS A 406 -14.45 -8.32 -7.91
N GLU A 407 -13.72 -7.50 -8.61
CA GLU A 407 -14.13 -6.13 -8.85
C GLU A 407 -13.91 -5.77 -10.32
N MET A 408 -14.88 -5.08 -10.89
CA MET A 408 -14.77 -4.46 -12.20
C MET A 408 -15.26 -3.03 -12.11
N GLY A 409 -14.53 -2.13 -12.73
CA GLY A 409 -14.88 -0.72 -12.79
C GLY A 409 -14.76 -0.16 -14.19
N MET A 410 -15.59 0.82 -14.48
CA MET A 410 -15.51 1.62 -15.69
C MET A 410 -15.74 3.08 -15.36
N THR A 411 -14.91 3.96 -15.91
CA THR A 411 -15.04 5.42 -15.79
C THR A 411 -15.03 6.03 -17.18
N VAL A 412 -15.97 6.94 -17.43
CA VAL A 412 -15.99 7.79 -18.62
C VAL A 412 -15.89 9.23 -18.14
N ARG A 413 -14.94 9.98 -18.64
CA ARG A 413 -14.70 11.39 -18.29
C ARG A 413 -14.56 12.23 -19.55
N ASN A 414 -15.24 13.37 -19.55
CA ASN A 414 -15.13 14.38 -20.59
C ASN A 414 -14.60 15.69 -19.97
N THR A 415 -13.60 16.28 -20.60
CA THR A 415 -13.10 17.60 -20.28
C THR A 415 -13.44 18.53 -21.45
N VAL A 416 -14.12 19.64 -21.17
CA VAL A 416 -14.56 20.60 -22.16
C VAL A 416 -14.10 22.00 -21.76
N ASN A 417 -13.33 22.67 -22.61
CA ASN A 417 -12.95 24.08 -22.45
C ASN A 417 -13.95 24.95 -23.18
N ILE A 418 -14.68 25.79 -22.46
CA ILE A 418 -15.65 26.74 -22.98
C ILE A 418 -15.00 28.10 -23.06
N GLY A 419 -14.37 28.39 -24.21
CA GLY A 419 -13.60 29.61 -24.41
C GLY A 419 -12.51 29.82 -23.35
N GLU A 420 -12.32 31.07 -22.98
CA GLU A 420 -11.36 31.50 -21.94
C GLU A 420 -11.97 31.49 -20.53
N TYR A 421 -13.26 31.11 -20.39
CA TYR A 421 -14.02 31.37 -19.17
C TYR A 421 -14.23 30.16 -18.27
N LEU A 422 -14.29 28.96 -18.85
CA LEU A 422 -14.64 27.79 -18.07
C LEU A 422 -14.00 26.51 -18.61
N GLU A 423 -13.39 25.73 -17.73
CA GLU A 423 -13.11 24.33 -17.96
C GLU A 423 -14.20 23.51 -17.23
N PHE A 424 -14.84 22.63 -17.93
CA PHE A 424 -15.91 21.79 -17.44
C PHE A 424 -15.49 20.33 -17.53
N VAL A 425 -15.51 19.61 -16.40
CA VAL A 425 -15.24 18.18 -16.35
C VAL A 425 -16.50 17.48 -15.88
N ALA A 426 -16.94 16.49 -16.64
CA ALA A 426 -18.07 15.65 -16.25
C ALA A 426 -17.75 14.19 -16.50
N GLY A 427 -18.29 13.29 -15.68
CA GLY A 427 -18.08 11.88 -15.86
C GLY A 427 -19.05 10.99 -15.13
N LEU A 428 -18.95 9.72 -15.49
CA LEU A 428 -19.69 8.61 -14.90
C LEU A 428 -18.69 7.52 -14.54
N GLN A 429 -18.87 6.94 -13.36
CA GLN A 429 -18.10 5.78 -12.89
C GLN A 429 -19.09 4.71 -12.44
N SER A 430 -18.86 3.47 -12.83
CA SER A 430 -19.60 2.34 -12.30
C SER A 430 -18.62 1.27 -11.83
N VAL A 431 -18.79 0.81 -10.60
CA VAL A 431 -17.97 -0.22 -9.97
C VAL A 431 -18.87 -1.31 -9.45
N LYS A 432 -18.63 -2.53 -9.90
CA LYS A 432 -19.28 -3.73 -9.38
C LYS A 432 -18.26 -4.52 -8.55
N TYR A 433 -18.57 -4.66 -7.29
CA TYR A 433 -17.80 -5.47 -6.32
C TYR A 433 -18.60 -6.73 -5.98
N GLN A 434 -17.91 -7.86 -5.87
CA GLN A 434 -18.48 -9.13 -5.42
C GLN A 434 -17.51 -9.80 -4.45
N ASP A 435 -17.94 -9.96 -3.21
CA ASP A 435 -17.22 -10.73 -2.20
C ASP A 435 -17.20 -12.21 -2.57
N ASP A 436 -16.06 -12.87 -2.37
CA ASP A 436 -15.86 -14.30 -2.63
C ASP A 436 -15.21 -14.98 -1.39
N SER A 437 -15.46 -14.42 -0.20
CA SER A 437 -14.89 -14.84 1.08
C SER A 437 -15.78 -15.82 1.85
N ALA A 438 -16.70 -16.50 1.18
CA ALA A 438 -17.75 -17.34 1.77
C ALA A 438 -17.26 -18.48 2.69
N ARG A 439 -15.96 -18.72 2.78
CA ARG A 439 -15.37 -19.74 3.65
C ARG A 439 -14.98 -19.26 5.03
N GLU A 440 -14.35 -18.09 5.10
CA GLU A 440 -13.95 -17.51 6.38
C GLU A 440 -15.14 -16.82 7.02
N PHE A 441 -15.89 -16.09 6.22
CA PHE A 441 -17.05 -15.34 6.63
C PHE A 441 -18.21 -15.73 5.70
N PRO A 442 -19.25 -16.39 6.18
CA PRO A 442 -20.38 -16.83 5.34
C PRO A 442 -21.25 -15.65 4.90
N VAL A 443 -20.66 -14.71 4.18
CA VAL A 443 -21.35 -13.52 3.64
C VAL A 443 -22.15 -13.80 2.35
N GLY A 444 -22.00 -14.98 1.76
CA GLY A 444 -22.86 -15.48 0.72
C GLY A 444 -22.70 -14.84 -0.65
N ASN A 445 -21.48 -14.64 -1.16
CA ASN A 445 -21.23 -14.11 -2.52
C ASN A 445 -22.00 -12.82 -2.83
N LYS A 446 -22.14 -11.92 -1.88
CA LYS A 446 -22.87 -10.67 -2.08
C LYS A 446 -22.16 -9.79 -3.11
N ALA A 447 -22.94 -9.34 -4.07
CA ALA A 447 -22.49 -8.35 -5.05
C ALA A 447 -23.21 -7.04 -4.80
N ASN A 448 -22.52 -5.93 -4.97
CA ASN A 448 -23.09 -4.60 -4.98
C ASN A 448 -22.47 -3.75 -6.08
N THR A 449 -23.26 -2.83 -6.59
CA THR A 449 -22.87 -1.90 -7.64
C THR A 449 -22.95 -0.49 -7.09
N THR A 450 -21.93 0.31 -7.36
CA THR A 450 -21.92 1.75 -7.10
C THR A 450 -21.82 2.45 -8.44
N THR A 451 -22.78 3.35 -8.75
CA THR A 451 -22.73 4.17 -9.95
C THR A 451 -22.70 5.64 -9.56
N GLY A 452 -21.59 6.33 -9.87
CA GLY A 452 -21.38 7.74 -9.56
C GLY A 452 -21.45 8.61 -10.80
N VAL A 453 -22.11 9.74 -10.67
CA VAL A 453 -22.13 10.82 -11.67
C VAL A 453 -21.48 12.03 -11.03
N PHE A 454 -20.54 12.67 -11.71
CA PHE A 454 -19.82 13.82 -11.19
C PHE A 454 -19.64 14.94 -12.21
N VAL A 455 -19.54 16.15 -11.68
CA VAL A 455 -19.25 17.38 -12.41
C VAL A 455 -18.26 18.21 -11.61
N ASP A 456 -17.28 18.79 -12.29
CA ASP A 456 -16.31 19.75 -11.74
C ASP A 456 -16.27 20.99 -12.64
N LEU A 457 -16.65 22.13 -12.08
CA LEU A 457 -16.64 23.43 -12.72
C LEU A 457 -15.37 24.18 -12.31
N ARG A 458 -14.60 24.62 -13.28
CA ARG A 458 -13.33 25.31 -13.11
C ARG A 458 -13.35 26.67 -13.83
N PRO A 459 -13.96 27.69 -13.20
CA PRO A 459 -14.03 29.00 -13.81
C PRO A 459 -12.63 29.58 -13.94
N LYS A 460 -12.39 30.21 -15.10
CA LYS A 460 -11.18 31.00 -15.40
C LYS A 460 -11.53 32.48 -15.23
N LEU A 461 -10.75 33.19 -14.44
CA LEU A 461 -11.01 34.59 -14.12
C LEU A 461 -10.14 35.50 -15.01
N PRO A 462 -10.69 36.17 -16.03
CA PRO A 462 -9.89 37.01 -16.94
C PRO A 462 -9.14 38.12 -16.24
N PHE A 463 -9.71 38.66 -15.14
CA PHE A 463 -9.11 39.71 -14.32
C PHE A 463 -8.06 39.20 -13.32
N SER A 464 -7.96 37.90 -13.15
CA SER A 464 -6.97 37.21 -12.28
C SER A 464 -6.65 35.81 -12.86
N PRO A 465 -5.92 35.76 -13.98
CA PRO A 465 -5.72 34.53 -14.75
C PRO A 465 -4.96 33.45 -13.97
N ASP A 466 -4.17 33.86 -12.98
CA ASP A 466 -3.42 32.94 -12.11
C ASP A 466 -4.26 32.38 -10.96
N THR A 467 -5.48 32.89 -10.74
CA THR A 467 -6.41 32.36 -9.75
C THR A 467 -7.09 31.11 -10.30
N ALA A 468 -6.97 30.00 -9.60
CA ALA A 468 -7.63 28.78 -9.96
C ALA A 468 -8.70 28.41 -8.92
N ILE A 469 -9.89 28.10 -9.39
CA ILE A 469 -11.04 27.68 -8.57
C ILE A 469 -11.60 26.38 -9.17
N SER A 470 -12.01 25.46 -8.30
CA SER A 470 -12.73 24.24 -8.67
C SER A 470 -13.92 24.05 -7.73
N VAL A 471 -15.09 23.83 -8.30
CA VAL A 471 -16.33 23.53 -7.56
C VAL A 471 -16.94 22.27 -8.15
N ALA A 472 -17.02 21.23 -7.34
CA ALA A 472 -17.40 19.93 -7.83
C ALA A 472 -18.44 19.24 -6.96
N VAL A 473 -19.29 18.44 -7.60
CA VAL A 473 -20.33 17.62 -6.97
C VAL A 473 -20.33 16.24 -7.61
N ARG A 474 -20.53 15.24 -6.78
CA ARG A 474 -20.73 13.85 -7.20
C ARG A 474 -21.91 13.25 -6.44
N THR A 475 -22.74 12.48 -7.13
CA THR A 475 -23.76 11.64 -6.52
C THR A 475 -23.52 10.19 -6.88
N ASP A 476 -23.43 9.34 -5.86
CA ASP A 476 -23.31 7.90 -5.97
C ASP A 476 -24.65 7.23 -5.65
N PHE A 477 -25.09 6.40 -6.59
CA PHE A 477 -26.25 5.50 -6.47
C PHE A 477 -25.72 4.17 -5.95
N LEU A 478 -26.13 3.78 -4.76
CA LEU A 478 -25.61 2.62 -4.03
C LEU A 478 -26.63 1.49 -3.97
N ASP A 479 -26.23 0.29 -4.38
CA ASP A 479 -27.07 -0.89 -4.17
C ASP A 479 -27.19 -1.20 -2.66
N GLY A 480 -28.42 -1.23 -2.15
CA GLY A 480 -28.70 -1.63 -0.76
C GLY A 480 -28.40 -0.58 0.30
N SER A 481 -28.17 0.68 -0.07
CA SER A 481 -27.98 1.80 0.85
C SER A 481 -28.53 3.08 0.25
N ASP A 482 -28.69 4.13 1.08
CA ASP A 482 -29.07 5.45 0.60
C ASP A 482 -28.00 6.07 -0.30
N ASN A 483 -28.44 6.78 -1.34
CA ASN A 483 -27.56 7.51 -2.24
C ASN A 483 -26.72 8.54 -1.48
N LYS A 484 -25.47 8.70 -1.87
CA LYS A 484 -24.55 9.66 -1.26
C LYS A 484 -24.20 10.76 -2.24
N THR A 485 -24.36 12.01 -1.79
CA THR A 485 -23.91 13.19 -2.55
C THR A 485 -22.76 13.85 -1.80
N ILE A 486 -21.66 14.03 -2.49
CA ILE A 486 -20.45 14.66 -1.98
C ILE A 486 -20.12 15.89 -2.80
N TRP A 487 -19.44 16.85 -2.19
CA TRP A 487 -18.99 18.07 -2.82
C TRP A 487 -17.52 18.35 -2.53
N LYS A 488 -16.90 19.13 -3.39
CA LYS A 488 -15.52 19.59 -3.25
C LYS A 488 -15.40 21.04 -3.71
N LEU A 489 -14.68 21.83 -2.95
CA LEU A 489 -14.25 23.18 -3.30
C LEU A 489 -12.73 23.25 -3.20
N GLY A 490 -12.08 23.85 -4.18
CA GLY A 490 -10.65 24.09 -4.17
C GLY A 490 -10.31 25.45 -4.75
N PHE A 491 -9.29 26.10 -4.22
CA PHE A 491 -8.75 27.33 -4.78
C PHE A 491 -7.24 27.43 -4.57
N LYS A 492 -6.58 28.14 -5.50
CA LYS A 492 -5.19 28.55 -5.37
C LYS A 492 -5.04 29.96 -5.92
N GLN A 493 -4.41 30.83 -5.15
CA GLN A 493 -4.17 32.23 -5.48
C GLN A 493 -2.69 32.55 -5.32
N PRO A 494 -1.92 32.74 -6.38
CA PRO A 494 -0.64 33.46 -6.32
C PRO A 494 -0.86 34.90 -5.80
N VAL A 495 -0.03 35.30 -4.84
CA VAL A 495 -0.18 36.59 -4.18
C VAL A 495 0.89 37.57 -4.69
N TRP A 496 2.17 37.26 -4.43
CA TRP A 496 3.30 38.12 -4.84
C TRP A 496 4.62 37.36 -4.65
N GLY A 497 5.58 37.56 -5.57
CA GLY A 497 6.98 37.15 -5.41
C GLY A 497 7.17 35.66 -5.15
N GLY A 498 6.35 34.78 -5.75
CA GLY A 498 6.37 33.35 -5.52
C GLY A 498 5.52 32.86 -4.34
N VAL A 499 4.96 33.80 -3.56
CA VAL A 499 4.03 33.45 -2.47
C VAL A 499 2.66 33.11 -3.05
N TYR A 500 2.04 32.07 -2.53
CA TYR A 500 0.67 31.69 -2.86
C TYR A 500 -0.12 31.26 -1.61
N VAL A 501 -1.43 31.35 -1.73
CA VAL A 501 -2.37 30.80 -0.77
C VAL A 501 -3.22 29.76 -1.48
N ARG A 502 -3.45 28.63 -0.84
CA ARG A 502 -4.36 27.61 -1.33
C ARG A 502 -5.26 27.05 -0.26
N GLY A 503 -6.37 26.49 -0.66
CA GLY A 503 -7.27 25.78 0.23
C GLY A 503 -8.15 24.82 -0.54
N ASN A 504 -8.56 23.77 0.13
CA ASN A 504 -9.59 22.89 -0.35
C ASN A 504 -10.43 22.36 0.81
N GLY A 505 -11.65 21.98 0.50
CA GLY A 505 -12.54 21.32 1.45
C GLY A 505 -13.57 20.50 0.70
N GLY A 506 -14.10 19.50 1.38
CA GLY A 506 -15.10 18.63 0.77
C GLY A 506 -15.61 17.56 1.73
N THR A 507 -16.54 16.79 1.20
CA THR A 507 -17.10 15.62 1.88
C THR A 507 -16.71 14.36 1.12
N SER A 508 -16.71 13.25 1.84
CA SER A 508 -16.51 11.91 1.32
C SER A 508 -17.25 10.90 2.20
N TYR A 509 -17.24 9.65 1.82
CA TYR A 509 -17.86 8.58 2.60
C TYR A 509 -17.07 7.27 2.43
N SER A 510 -17.20 6.36 3.40
CA SER A 510 -16.68 5.00 3.35
C SER A 510 -17.81 4.00 3.53
N LEU A 511 -17.90 3.02 2.63
CA LEU A 511 -18.93 2.00 2.68
C LEU A 511 -18.65 0.99 3.80
N PRO A 512 -19.71 0.44 4.45
CA PRO A 512 -19.55 -0.73 5.30
C PRO A 512 -18.92 -1.88 4.53
N ARG A 513 -18.11 -2.67 5.20
CA ARG A 513 -17.56 -3.91 4.64
C ARG A 513 -18.62 -4.97 4.51
N THR A 514 -18.46 -5.88 3.58
CA THR A 514 -19.42 -7.00 3.40
C THR A 514 -19.51 -7.87 4.64
N THR A 515 -18.42 -8.05 5.37
CA THR A 515 -18.37 -8.77 6.65
C THR A 515 -19.10 -8.05 7.78
N GLU A 516 -18.99 -6.73 7.84
CA GLU A 516 -19.71 -5.92 8.83
C GLU A 516 -21.21 -5.99 8.64
N LEU A 517 -21.65 -6.07 7.37
CA LEU A 517 -23.05 -6.19 7.01
C LEU A 517 -23.61 -7.61 7.17
N ASN A 518 -22.82 -8.64 6.81
CA ASN A 518 -23.37 -9.96 6.52
C ASN A 518 -22.68 -11.13 7.24
N ASN A 519 -21.68 -10.85 8.09
CA ASN A 519 -20.96 -11.92 8.79
C ASN A 519 -21.89 -12.74 9.69
N GLU A 520 -21.67 -14.06 9.74
CA GLU A 520 -22.35 -14.93 10.70
C GLU A 520 -21.40 -16.05 11.15
N THR A 521 -20.72 -15.80 12.25
CA THR A 521 -19.82 -16.76 12.90
C THR A 521 -20.33 -17.10 14.31
N SER A 522 -19.68 -18.04 14.98
CA SER A 522 -19.98 -18.38 16.37
C SER A 522 -19.66 -17.24 17.35
N THR A 523 -18.87 -16.26 16.96
CA THR A 523 -18.38 -15.17 17.83
C THR A 523 -18.85 -13.81 17.40
N SER A 524 -19.22 -13.63 16.14
CA SER A 524 -19.59 -12.34 15.54
C SER A 524 -20.76 -12.48 14.56
N VAL A 525 -21.57 -11.46 14.48
CA VAL A 525 -22.67 -11.35 13.50
C VAL A 525 -22.67 -9.96 12.89
N GLY A 526 -22.88 -9.88 11.58
CA GLY A 526 -22.98 -8.63 10.83
C GLY A 526 -24.26 -7.85 11.19
N ASN A 527 -24.24 -6.57 10.88
CA ASN A 527 -25.40 -5.69 11.03
C ASN A 527 -25.80 -5.11 9.66
N PRO A 528 -26.88 -5.60 9.05
CA PRO A 528 -27.31 -5.12 7.75
C PRO A 528 -27.87 -3.69 7.73
N ASN A 529 -28.06 -3.08 8.91
CA ASN A 529 -28.56 -1.71 9.06
C ASN A 529 -27.44 -0.66 9.15
N LEU A 530 -26.18 -1.04 8.96
CA LEU A 530 -25.09 -0.09 8.94
C LEU A 530 -25.24 0.90 7.78
N ILE A 531 -24.97 2.18 8.10
CA ILE A 531 -24.88 3.25 7.11
C ILE A 531 -23.41 3.58 6.82
N PRO A 532 -23.11 4.17 5.64
CA PRO A 532 -21.75 4.63 5.35
C PRO A 532 -21.22 5.67 6.33
N GLU A 533 -19.95 5.55 6.71
CA GLU A 533 -19.23 6.59 7.44
C GLU A 533 -19.15 7.87 6.61
N GLU A 534 -19.26 9.04 7.23
CA GLU A 534 -19.12 10.33 6.55
C GLU A 534 -17.89 11.09 7.03
N THR A 535 -17.12 11.62 6.08
CA THR A 535 -15.92 12.41 6.35
C THR A 535 -16.06 13.79 5.77
N LYS A 536 -15.69 14.82 6.56
CA LYS A 536 -15.57 16.23 6.12
C LYS A 536 -14.14 16.67 6.34
N THR A 537 -13.49 17.15 5.29
CA THR A 537 -12.09 17.56 5.33
C THR A 537 -11.92 18.98 4.83
N TYR A 538 -11.10 19.75 5.52
CA TYR A 538 -10.72 21.12 5.18
C TYR A 538 -9.21 21.27 5.31
N ASN A 539 -8.56 21.83 4.28
CA ASN A 539 -7.13 22.08 4.25
C ASN A 539 -6.87 23.50 3.76
N GLY A 540 -5.88 24.15 4.35
CA GLY A 540 -5.41 25.46 3.91
C GLY A 540 -3.91 25.59 4.10
N ALA A 541 -3.24 26.31 3.21
CA ALA A 541 -1.80 26.54 3.29
C ALA A 541 -1.39 27.86 2.68
N ILE A 542 -0.25 28.35 3.16
CA ILE A 542 0.54 29.42 2.55
C ILE A 542 1.84 28.79 2.07
N GLY A 543 2.20 29.00 0.83
CA GLY A 543 3.40 28.48 0.24
C GLY A 543 4.24 29.57 -0.44
N TYR A 544 5.50 29.23 -0.66
CA TYR A 544 6.46 30.05 -1.39
C TYR A 544 7.24 29.17 -2.35
N ASN A 545 7.29 29.55 -3.62
CA ASN A 545 8.16 28.96 -4.62
C ASN A 545 9.07 30.05 -5.18
N GLY A 546 10.36 29.88 -5.04
CA GLY A 546 11.31 30.90 -5.49
C GLY A 546 12.66 30.28 -5.84
N GLN A 547 13.38 31.01 -6.69
CA GLN A 547 14.76 30.73 -7.05
C GLN A 547 15.62 31.95 -6.76
N PHE A 548 16.72 31.73 -6.05
CA PHE A 548 17.71 32.75 -5.80
C PHE A 548 19.08 32.21 -6.21
N LYS A 549 19.60 32.71 -7.34
CA LYS A 549 20.80 32.18 -7.99
C LYS A 549 20.65 30.69 -8.28
N ASP A 550 21.52 29.88 -7.66
CA ASP A 550 21.59 28.41 -7.74
C ASP A 550 20.78 27.69 -6.64
N VAL A 551 20.03 28.45 -5.82
CA VAL A 551 19.18 27.89 -4.77
C VAL A 551 17.72 27.96 -5.20
N ALA A 552 17.07 26.81 -5.39
CA ALA A 552 15.63 26.70 -5.56
C ALA A 552 14.98 26.30 -4.24
N ILE A 553 13.90 26.98 -3.87
CA ILE A 553 13.20 26.79 -2.59
C ILE A 553 11.71 26.66 -2.85
N ALA A 554 11.11 25.60 -2.34
CA ALA A 554 9.68 25.47 -2.17
C ALA A 554 9.36 25.21 -0.69
N LEU A 555 8.55 26.09 -0.12
CA LEU A 555 8.12 26.02 1.28
C LEU A 555 6.60 26.04 1.31
N GLU A 556 6.01 25.23 2.15
CA GLU A 556 4.57 25.28 2.40
C GLU A 556 4.29 25.01 3.88
N VAL A 557 3.48 25.87 4.50
CA VAL A 557 2.95 25.67 5.86
C VAL A 557 1.44 25.66 5.77
N GLY A 558 0.83 24.61 6.28
CA GLY A 558 -0.59 24.38 6.20
C GLY A 558 -1.21 23.85 7.47
N GLY A 559 -2.51 23.82 7.46
CA GLY A 559 -3.30 23.17 8.49
C GLY A 559 -4.45 22.37 7.88
N PHE A 560 -4.89 21.36 8.59
CA PHE A 560 -6.03 20.54 8.19
C PHE A 560 -6.96 20.25 9.36
N LYS A 561 -8.21 20.06 9.02
CA LYS A 561 -9.26 19.58 9.93
C LYS A 561 -10.06 18.52 9.24
N THR A 562 -10.20 17.37 9.90
CA THR A 562 -11.07 16.27 9.45
C THR A 562 -12.05 15.90 10.55
N GLU A 563 -13.29 15.68 10.17
CA GLU A 563 -14.38 15.24 11.02
C GLU A 563 -14.98 13.97 10.41
N ILE A 564 -15.03 12.88 11.19
CA ILE A 564 -15.60 11.60 10.76
C ILE A 564 -16.77 11.28 11.69
N THR A 565 -17.94 11.03 11.12
CA THR A 565 -19.17 10.63 11.81
C THR A 565 -19.60 9.24 11.38
N ASP A 566 -20.43 8.63 12.20
CA ASP A 566 -21.02 7.32 11.96
C ASP A 566 -19.98 6.20 11.73
N ARG A 567 -18.83 6.34 12.42
CA ARG A 567 -17.72 5.39 12.28
C ARG A 567 -18.16 3.98 12.66
N ILE A 568 -17.89 3.00 11.79
CA ILE A 568 -18.29 1.62 12.03
C ILE A 568 -17.27 0.97 12.96
N GLN A 569 -17.79 0.41 14.05
CA GLN A 569 -17.02 -0.24 15.09
C GLN A 569 -17.62 -1.58 15.47
N GLY A 570 -16.76 -2.58 15.65
CA GLY A 570 -17.12 -3.83 16.31
C GLY A 570 -17.11 -3.64 17.83
N THR A 571 -18.04 -4.25 18.54
CA THR A 571 -18.08 -4.14 19.99
C THR A 571 -18.45 -5.45 20.67
N THR A 572 -17.81 -5.67 21.80
CA THR A 572 -18.20 -6.69 22.76
C THR A 572 -19.34 -6.24 23.69
N ASP A 573 -19.62 -4.93 23.74
CA ASP A 573 -20.63 -4.35 24.65
C ASP A 573 -22.04 -4.47 24.06
N PHE A 574 -22.18 -4.49 22.73
CA PHE A 574 -23.44 -4.74 22.03
C PHE A 574 -23.49 -6.19 21.54
N ARG A 575 -23.53 -7.11 22.50
CA ARG A 575 -23.67 -8.52 22.17
C ARG A 575 -25.10 -8.84 21.77
N ILE A 576 -25.25 -9.53 20.65
CA ILE A 576 -26.51 -10.22 20.38
C ILE A 576 -26.64 -11.32 21.42
N PRO A 577 -27.72 -11.35 22.21
CA PRO A 577 -27.91 -12.38 23.26
C PRO A 577 -27.79 -13.79 22.70
N ALA A 578 -27.39 -14.72 23.56
CA ALA A 578 -27.36 -16.13 23.21
C ALA A 578 -28.75 -16.60 22.72
N GLY A 579 -28.78 -17.29 21.60
CA GLY A 579 -30.02 -17.80 20.99
C GLY A 579 -29.70 -18.60 19.73
N ASN A 580 -30.66 -19.37 19.24
CA ASN A 580 -30.54 -20.20 18.05
C ASN A 580 -29.32 -21.15 18.06
N GLY A 581 -28.91 -21.63 19.26
CA GLY A 581 -27.76 -22.51 19.44
C GLY A 581 -26.38 -21.80 19.47
N PHE A 582 -26.35 -20.46 19.42
CA PHE A 582 -25.11 -19.68 19.52
C PHE A 582 -24.98 -19.00 20.90
N PRO A 583 -23.76 -18.87 21.45
CA PRO A 583 -23.48 -18.00 22.59
C PRO A 583 -23.72 -16.52 22.23
N ALA A 584 -23.61 -15.62 23.20
CA ALA A 584 -23.65 -14.20 22.92
C ALA A 584 -22.51 -13.79 21.96
N ARG A 585 -22.85 -13.07 20.88
CA ARG A 585 -21.95 -12.73 19.77
C ARG A 585 -21.74 -11.22 19.68
N ASN A 586 -20.56 -10.82 19.26
CA ASN A 586 -20.24 -9.44 18.93
C ASN A 586 -21.01 -8.99 17.68
N THR A 587 -21.25 -7.69 17.53
CA THR A 587 -21.83 -7.12 16.32
C THR A 587 -21.19 -5.77 16.01
N PHE A 588 -21.57 -5.18 14.91
CA PHE A 588 -21.08 -3.89 14.41
C PHE A 588 -22.16 -2.82 14.55
N PHE A 589 -21.76 -1.58 14.76
CA PHE A 589 -22.65 -0.45 14.85
C PHE A 589 -21.98 0.82 14.34
N ASN A 590 -22.79 1.79 13.90
CA ASN A 590 -22.31 3.12 13.61
C ASN A 590 -22.14 3.89 14.92
N ASN A 591 -20.90 4.25 15.25
CA ASN A 591 -20.61 5.09 16.40
C ASN A 591 -20.91 6.54 16.05
N THR A 592 -21.90 7.12 16.71
CA THR A 592 -22.28 8.53 16.53
C THR A 592 -21.30 9.51 17.18
N ALA A 593 -20.27 9.01 17.87
CA ALA A 593 -19.20 9.85 18.40
C ALA A 593 -18.40 10.45 17.25
N LEU A 594 -18.29 11.78 17.25
CA LEU A 594 -17.48 12.52 16.27
C LEU A 594 -16.00 12.26 16.52
N THR A 595 -15.32 11.69 15.55
CA THR A 595 -13.86 11.68 15.47
C THR A 595 -13.39 12.98 14.85
N ARG A 596 -12.48 13.69 15.51
CA ARG A 596 -11.88 14.92 15.01
C ARG A 596 -10.37 14.76 14.89
N ILE A 597 -9.84 15.17 13.76
CA ILE A 597 -8.41 15.26 13.51
C ILE A 597 -8.10 16.72 13.19
N LEU A 598 -7.21 17.32 13.97
CA LEU A 598 -6.66 18.64 13.71
C LEU A 598 -5.17 18.52 13.55
N GLY A 599 -4.59 19.17 12.56
CA GLY A 599 -3.15 19.11 12.39
C GLY A 599 -2.58 20.30 11.63
N VAL A 600 -1.25 20.39 11.70
CA VAL A 600 -0.45 21.33 10.95
C VAL A 600 0.61 20.58 10.18
N THR A 601 0.94 21.09 8.99
CA THR A 601 2.00 20.54 8.12
C THR A 601 3.00 21.63 7.77
N ALA A 602 4.25 21.22 7.62
CA ALA A 602 5.28 22.08 7.03
C ALA A 602 6.13 21.25 6.08
N ASP A 603 6.10 21.60 4.82
CA ASP A 603 6.84 20.95 3.75
C ASP A 603 7.96 21.87 3.25
N VAL A 604 9.16 21.33 3.12
CA VAL A 604 10.36 22.02 2.71
C VAL A 604 11.04 21.24 1.60
N ASP A 605 11.24 21.88 0.45
CA ASP A 605 12.06 21.38 -0.65
C ASP A 605 13.11 22.46 -0.98
N VAL A 606 14.38 22.09 -0.90
CA VAL A 606 15.49 23.00 -1.21
C VAL A 606 16.48 22.27 -2.11
N SER A 607 16.85 22.88 -3.20
CA SER A 607 17.96 22.43 -4.06
C SER A 607 19.02 23.50 -4.12
N VAL A 608 20.28 23.13 -3.97
CA VAL A 608 21.43 24.03 -4.08
C VAL A 608 22.36 23.53 -5.19
N GLY A 609 22.41 24.27 -6.28
CA GLY A 609 23.09 23.85 -7.49
C GLY A 609 22.53 22.51 -8.01
N ARG A 610 23.43 21.67 -8.50
CA ARG A 610 23.13 20.29 -8.92
C ARG A 610 23.47 19.25 -7.87
N ASN A 611 24.03 19.68 -6.74
CA ASN A 611 24.66 18.79 -5.79
C ASN A 611 23.76 18.46 -4.61
N TRP A 612 23.08 19.41 -4.02
CA TRP A 612 22.30 19.21 -2.81
C TRP A 612 20.81 19.30 -3.05
N ARG A 613 20.09 18.34 -2.50
CA ARG A 613 18.61 18.36 -2.47
C ARG A 613 18.14 17.93 -1.09
N LEU A 614 17.26 18.71 -0.51
CA LEU A 614 16.57 18.45 0.75
C LEU A 614 15.06 18.43 0.46
N SER A 615 14.37 17.41 0.90
CA SER A 615 12.92 17.29 0.85
C SER A 615 12.44 16.71 2.17
N LEU A 616 11.81 17.54 3.02
CA LEU A 616 11.33 17.13 4.34
C LEU A 616 9.88 17.55 4.53
N GLY A 617 9.10 16.69 5.18
CA GLY A 617 7.74 16.98 5.65
C GLY A 617 7.65 16.81 7.15
N TYR A 618 7.04 17.79 7.81
CA TYR A 618 6.64 17.74 9.22
C TYR A 618 5.12 17.70 9.31
N THR A 619 4.57 16.81 10.11
CA THR A 619 3.16 16.76 10.47
C THR A 619 3.02 16.67 11.97
N ALA A 620 2.22 17.55 12.56
CA ALA A 620 1.75 17.43 13.95
C ALA A 620 0.24 17.38 13.95
N GLN A 621 -0.33 16.51 14.79
CA GLN A 621 -1.76 16.23 14.75
C GLN A 621 -2.32 15.81 16.12
N ASP A 622 -3.59 16.18 16.34
CA ASP A 622 -4.45 15.69 17.42
C ASP A 622 -5.62 14.96 16.77
N ALA A 623 -5.58 13.64 16.86
CA ALA A 623 -6.65 12.76 16.40
C ALA A 623 -7.35 12.16 17.61
N SER A 624 -8.55 12.64 17.92
CA SER A 624 -9.25 12.30 19.14
C SER A 624 -10.76 12.14 18.97
N LEU A 625 -11.37 11.36 19.85
CA LEU A 625 -12.82 11.26 19.99
C LEU A 625 -13.34 12.49 20.75
N THR A 626 -14.30 13.21 20.18
CA THR A 626 -14.83 14.45 20.76
C THR A 626 -16.09 14.25 21.58
N SER A 627 -16.69 13.07 21.52
CA SER A 627 -17.93 12.72 22.23
C SER A 627 -17.93 11.22 22.60
N GLY A 628 -18.94 10.78 23.33
CA GLY A 628 -19.08 9.39 23.77
C GLY A 628 -18.26 9.05 25.02
N LEU A 629 -18.23 7.77 25.37
CA LEU A 629 -17.59 7.25 26.57
C LEU A 629 -16.07 7.49 26.60
N PHE A 630 -15.43 7.50 25.46
CA PHE A 630 -13.99 7.65 25.28
C PHE A 630 -13.58 9.05 24.82
N LYS A 631 -14.40 10.07 25.14
CA LYS A 631 -14.12 11.46 24.80
C LYS A 631 -12.73 11.89 25.28
N GLY A 632 -11.94 12.49 24.38
CA GLY A 632 -10.59 12.97 24.64
C GLY A 632 -9.51 11.90 24.48
N GLU A 633 -9.87 10.64 24.19
CA GLU A 633 -8.88 9.63 23.86
C GLU A 633 -8.34 9.82 22.45
N GLN A 634 -7.03 9.75 22.34
CA GLN A 634 -6.32 9.75 21.05
C GLN A 634 -6.60 8.45 20.32
N ILE A 635 -6.76 8.54 19.01
CA ILE A 635 -6.88 7.36 18.14
C ILE A 635 -5.59 6.56 18.18
N ASN A 636 -5.71 5.24 18.15
CA ASN A 636 -4.59 4.33 18.16
C ASN A 636 -3.68 4.52 16.93
N GLU A 637 -2.38 4.26 17.14
CA GLU A 637 -1.38 4.20 16.09
C GLU A 637 -1.34 5.48 15.24
N THR A 638 -1.62 6.60 15.87
CA THR A 638 -1.58 7.92 15.28
C THR A 638 -0.57 8.76 16.07
N PRO A 639 0.66 8.93 15.57
CA PRO A 639 1.68 9.70 16.27
C PRO A 639 1.30 11.17 16.38
N ALA A 640 1.62 11.79 17.53
CA ALA A 640 1.31 13.20 17.77
C ALA A 640 2.06 14.11 16.78
N TRP A 641 3.24 13.72 16.34
CA TRP A 641 4.00 14.37 15.28
C TRP A 641 4.99 13.43 14.64
N PHE A 642 5.36 13.69 13.41
CA PHE A 642 6.45 13.00 12.74
C PHE A 642 7.10 13.86 11.64
N ILE A 643 8.36 13.52 11.30
CA ILE A 643 9.13 14.06 10.20
C ILE A 643 9.58 12.90 9.33
N ASN A 644 9.43 13.03 8.03
CA ASN A 644 9.99 12.12 7.05
C ASN A 644 10.42 12.86 5.78
N GLY A 645 11.30 12.26 5.02
CA GLY A 645 11.78 12.82 3.76
C GLY A 645 13.19 12.36 3.41
N THR A 646 13.86 13.17 2.59
CA THR A 646 15.17 12.85 2.02
C THR A 646 16.13 14.02 2.08
N MET A 647 17.41 13.70 2.26
CA MET A 647 18.51 14.62 2.03
C MET A 647 19.51 13.91 1.11
N SER A 648 19.82 14.49 -0.04
CA SER A 648 20.73 13.89 -1.00
C SER A 648 21.85 14.84 -1.40
N TRP A 649 23.00 14.27 -1.65
CA TRP A 649 24.15 14.93 -2.23
C TRP A 649 24.65 14.17 -3.45
N MET A 650 24.97 14.89 -4.51
CA MET A 650 25.50 14.38 -5.76
C MET A 650 26.85 15.00 -6.05
N SER A 651 27.84 14.21 -6.43
CA SER A 651 29.15 14.71 -6.85
C SER A 651 29.06 15.56 -8.14
N ASP A 652 30.06 16.41 -8.40
CA ASP A 652 30.07 17.30 -9.57
C ASP A 652 30.06 16.53 -10.91
N ASP A 653 30.71 15.37 -10.94
CA ASP A 653 30.69 14.45 -12.10
C ASP A 653 29.40 13.63 -12.18
N GLN A 654 28.50 13.81 -11.22
CA GLN A 654 27.21 13.13 -11.08
C GLN A 654 27.31 11.60 -11.04
N ARG A 655 28.43 11.08 -10.58
CA ARG A 655 28.65 9.62 -10.46
C ARG A 655 28.41 9.09 -9.06
N LEU A 656 28.67 9.88 -8.03
CA LEU A 656 28.44 9.48 -6.64
C LEU A 656 27.25 10.24 -6.06
N ASN A 657 26.27 9.52 -5.57
CA ASN A 657 25.10 10.08 -4.89
C ASN A 657 24.96 9.46 -3.49
N LEU A 658 24.85 10.30 -2.48
CA LEU A 658 24.58 9.92 -1.10
C LEU A 658 23.19 10.38 -0.73
N VAL A 659 22.37 9.49 -0.17
CA VAL A 659 21.01 9.81 0.28
C VAL A 659 20.82 9.39 1.71
N LEU A 660 20.31 10.29 2.54
CA LEU A 660 19.83 10.02 3.89
C LEU A 660 18.31 10.13 3.89
N LEU A 661 17.66 9.18 4.56
CA LEU A 661 16.21 9.09 4.69
C LEU A 661 15.85 9.07 6.18
N PRO A 662 15.75 10.26 6.81
CA PRO A 662 15.36 10.35 8.21
C PRO A 662 13.87 10.11 8.39
N ARG A 663 13.52 9.42 9.48
CA ARG A 663 12.22 9.38 10.08
C ARG A 663 12.34 9.66 11.57
N MET A 664 11.63 10.68 12.01
CA MET A 664 11.46 11.01 13.44
C MET A 664 10.00 10.92 13.78
N GLN A 665 9.67 10.36 14.90
CA GLN A 665 8.28 10.17 15.32
C GLN A 665 8.14 10.46 16.80
N GLY A 666 7.08 11.21 17.15
CA GLY A 666 6.67 11.44 18.53
C GLY A 666 5.92 10.25 19.13
N SER A 667 5.33 10.46 20.30
CA SER A 667 4.57 9.42 20.97
C SER A 667 3.25 9.11 20.27
N GLU A 668 2.86 7.86 20.38
CA GLU A 668 1.55 7.35 19.97
C GLU A 668 1.04 6.30 20.96
N TRP A 669 -0.21 5.88 20.79
CA TRP A 669 -0.84 4.90 21.64
C TRP A 669 -1.26 3.67 20.86
N SER A 670 -1.09 2.51 21.45
CA SER A 670 -1.74 1.29 21.04
C SER A 670 -2.68 0.83 22.14
N THR A 671 -3.89 0.43 21.76
CA THR A 671 -4.92 -0.03 22.69
C THR A 671 -5.23 -1.48 22.36
N GLY A 672 -5.15 -2.32 23.35
CA GLY A 672 -5.47 -3.74 23.21
C GLY A 672 -6.23 -4.26 24.43
N GLY A 673 -6.79 -5.42 24.25
CA GLY A 673 -7.50 -6.14 25.28
C GLY A 673 -9.02 -6.07 25.15
N LEU A 674 -9.67 -7.07 25.70
CA LEU A 674 -11.11 -7.13 25.81
C LEU A 674 -11.57 -5.97 26.71
N THR A 675 -12.39 -5.08 26.20
CA THR A 675 -13.19 -4.20 27.03
C THR A 675 -14.15 -5.08 27.84
N VAL A 676 -13.78 -5.33 29.06
CA VAL A 676 -14.72 -5.89 30.05
C VAL A 676 -15.59 -4.72 30.49
N ALA A 677 -16.91 -4.85 30.44
CA ALA A 677 -17.86 -3.82 30.84
C ALA A 677 -17.40 -3.12 32.12
N GLY A 678 -17.21 -1.80 32.03
CA GLY A 678 -16.78 -0.96 33.14
C GLY A 678 -15.28 -0.90 33.44
N ARG A 679 -14.39 -1.43 32.60
CA ARG A 679 -12.94 -1.29 32.77
C ARG A 679 -12.30 -0.61 31.54
N PRO A 680 -11.34 0.30 31.75
CA PRO A 680 -10.61 0.89 30.63
C PRO A 680 -9.82 -0.18 29.88
N SER A 681 -9.78 -0.06 28.58
CA SER A 681 -8.86 -0.84 27.72
C SER A 681 -7.42 -0.62 28.16
N ILE A 682 -6.58 -1.64 28.03
CA ILE A 682 -5.15 -1.48 28.27
C ILE A 682 -4.59 -0.63 27.15
N ARG A 683 -3.94 0.49 27.53
CA ARG A 683 -3.27 1.39 26.58
C ARG A 683 -1.79 1.43 26.86
N LYS A 684 -1.00 1.35 25.81
CA LYS A 684 0.45 1.48 25.86
C LYS A 684 0.90 2.68 25.03
N ASN A 685 1.66 3.58 25.66
CA ASN A 685 2.35 4.66 24.96
C ASN A 685 3.69 4.15 24.42
N PHE A 686 4.02 4.47 23.19
CA PHE A 686 5.25 4.12 22.52
C PHE A 686 5.63 5.20 21.47
N GLY A 687 6.58 4.94 20.57
CA GLY A 687 7.11 5.94 19.66
C GLY A 687 8.33 6.66 20.26
N ASN A 688 8.49 7.96 19.97
CA ASN A 688 9.66 8.77 20.38
C ASN A 688 10.98 8.18 19.90
N TYR A 689 11.10 7.91 18.61
CA TYR A 689 12.31 7.37 18.01
C TYR A 689 12.77 8.18 16.80
N THR A 690 14.04 8.00 16.45
CA THR A 690 14.65 8.54 15.24
C THR A 690 15.37 7.43 14.50
N VAL A 691 14.92 7.11 13.30
CA VAL A 691 15.53 6.13 12.42
C VAL A 691 16.03 6.84 11.17
N VAL A 692 17.24 6.52 10.74
CA VAL A 692 17.81 7.06 9.51
C VAL A 692 18.25 5.88 8.64
N ASN A 693 17.75 5.81 7.43
CA ASN A 693 18.27 4.95 6.39
C ASN A 693 19.26 5.75 5.54
N ALA A 694 20.23 5.06 4.93
CA ALA A 694 21.21 5.67 4.05
C ALA A 694 21.40 4.84 2.79
N THR A 695 21.60 5.51 1.66
CA THR A 695 22.05 4.86 0.43
C THR A 695 23.25 5.56 -0.16
N VAL A 696 24.15 4.76 -0.73
CA VAL A 696 25.29 5.20 -1.54
C VAL A 696 25.09 4.63 -2.92
N ASN A 697 24.92 5.51 -3.91
CA ASN A 697 24.73 5.16 -5.31
C ASN A 697 25.97 5.56 -6.11
N TYR A 698 26.52 4.64 -6.87
CA TYR A 698 27.61 4.92 -7.79
C TYR A 698 27.19 4.58 -9.22
N PHE A 699 27.21 5.60 -10.09
CA PHE A 699 26.78 5.51 -11.47
C PHE A 699 27.98 5.38 -12.41
N MET A 700 27.93 4.42 -13.33
CA MET A 700 28.97 4.10 -14.28
C MET A 700 28.41 4.14 -15.71
N GLY A 701 29.33 4.20 -16.69
CA GLY A 701 29.03 4.38 -18.11
C GLY A 701 28.90 5.85 -18.49
N ASP A 702 28.90 6.14 -19.78
CA ASP A 702 28.88 7.52 -20.30
C ASP A 702 27.50 8.17 -20.08
N GLU A 703 26.44 7.37 -20.14
CA GLU A 703 25.06 7.81 -19.85
C GLU A 703 24.64 7.49 -18.40
N ARG A 704 25.57 7.11 -17.53
CA ARG A 704 25.29 6.72 -16.13
C ARG A 704 24.24 5.60 -16.02
N GLN A 705 24.24 4.73 -17.01
CA GLN A 705 23.25 3.68 -17.18
C GLN A 705 23.42 2.51 -16.20
N HIS A 706 24.63 2.28 -15.67
CA HIS A 706 24.89 1.24 -14.68
C HIS A 706 24.96 1.85 -13.27
N GLN A 707 24.37 1.19 -12.31
CA GLN A 707 24.34 1.63 -10.91
C GLN A 707 24.78 0.50 -9.98
N ILE A 708 25.68 0.83 -9.08
CA ILE A 708 25.94 0.05 -7.85
C ILE A 708 25.33 0.83 -6.70
N GLN A 709 24.50 0.18 -5.90
CA GLN A 709 23.89 0.79 -4.71
C GLN A 709 24.21 -0.02 -3.48
N LEU A 710 24.70 0.65 -2.43
CA LEU A 710 24.75 0.15 -1.07
C LEU A 710 23.63 0.82 -0.27
N ARG A 711 22.72 0.04 0.29
CA ARG A 711 21.67 0.52 1.18
C ARG A 711 21.91 0.04 2.60
N ILE A 712 21.77 0.95 3.56
CA ILE A 712 21.85 0.70 5.00
C ILE A 712 20.52 1.11 5.62
N VAL A 713 19.79 0.17 6.14
CA VAL A 713 18.55 0.41 6.90
C VAL A 713 18.92 0.57 8.36
N ASN A 714 18.31 1.55 9.03
CA ASN A 714 18.56 1.86 10.44
C ASN A 714 20.06 2.05 10.73
N LEU A 715 20.65 3.07 10.13
CA LEU A 715 22.09 3.36 10.15
C LEU A 715 22.69 3.36 11.58
N PHE A 716 21.95 3.87 12.55
CA PHE A 716 22.41 4.01 13.94
C PHE A 716 22.04 2.83 14.84
N ASP A 717 21.38 1.80 14.30
CA ASP A 717 20.88 0.60 15.02
C ASP A 717 19.95 0.96 16.19
N GLU A 718 19.07 1.97 15.97
CA GLU A 718 18.07 2.39 16.94
C GLU A 718 17.14 1.22 17.30
N LYS A 719 16.89 1.06 18.60
CA LYS A 719 15.94 0.06 19.11
C LYS A 719 14.60 0.75 19.38
N TYR A 720 13.60 0.43 18.60
CA TYR A 720 12.30 1.06 18.67
C TYR A 720 11.16 0.05 18.46
N ALA A 721 9.99 0.40 18.97
CA ALA A 721 8.76 -0.35 18.69
C ALA A 721 8.00 0.36 17.58
N GLU A 722 7.66 -0.37 16.53
CA GLU A 722 6.75 0.11 15.48
C GLU A 722 5.29 0.05 15.92
N ARG A 723 4.96 -0.92 16.79
CA ARG A 723 3.61 -1.14 17.34
C ARG A 723 3.72 -1.89 18.68
N TYR A 724 2.65 -1.89 19.45
CA TYR A 724 2.46 -2.82 20.56
C TYR A 724 1.32 -3.78 20.24
N GLY A 725 1.62 -5.06 20.23
CA GLY A 725 0.64 -6.13 20.28
C GLY A 725 0.21 -6.39 21.72
N PHE A 726 -0.99 -6.92 21.89
CA PHE A 726 -1.52 -7.29 23.19
C PHE A 726 -1.83 -8.78 23.19
N GLY A 727 -1.00 -9.52 23.90
CA GLY A 727 -1.19 -10.96 24.08
C GLY A 727 -2.05 -11.26 25.30
N ASN A 728 -2.78 -12.32 25.18
CA ASN A 728 -3.46 -12.92 26.29
C ASN A 728 -2.68 -14.17 26.71
N GLN A 729 -2.12 -14.21 27.91
CA GLN A 729 -1.44 -15.41 28.46
C GLN A 729 -2.27 -16.71 28.41
N LEU A 730 -3.53 -16.59 27.99
CA LEU A 730 -4.48 -17.70 27.93
C LEU A 730 -4.21 -18.75 26.87
N TYR A 731 -3.51 -18.41 25.81
CA TYR A 731 -3.20 -19.39 24.76
C TYR A 731 -2.09 -20.37 25.15
N GLY A 732 -1.40 -20.11 26.28
CA GLY A 732 -0.45 -21.00 26.90
C GLY A 732 -1.08 -21.94 27.95
N SER A 733 -0.37 -22.15 29.03
CA SER A 733 -0.68 -23.13 30.08
C SER A 733 -1.88 -22.79 30.97
N ALA A 734 -2.30 -21.52 31.09
CA ALA A 734 -3.34 -21.13 32.05
C ALA A 734 -4.77 -21.41 31.57
N PHE A 735 -5.03 -21.28 30.25
CA PHE A 735 -6.34 -21.63 29.67
C PHE A 735 -6.65 -23.13 29.82
N ASN A 736 -5.62 -23.95 29.69
CA ASN A 736 -5.74 -25.41 29.80
C ASN A 736 -5.91 -25.90 31.25
N ARG A 737 -5.64 -25.05 32.26
CA ARG A 737 -5.77 -25.41 33.68
C ARG A 737 -7.07 -24.98 34.32
N GLY A 738 -7.96 -24.32 33.60
CA GLY A 738 -9.21 -23.79 34.14
C GLY A 738 -9.06 -22.68 35.20
N GLU A 739 -7.85 -22.11 35.31
CA GLU A 739 -7.52 -21.04 36.28
C GLU A 739 -7.99 -19.67 35.83
N TYR A 740 -8.70 -19.63 34.72
CA TYR A 740 -9.08 -18.39 34.07
C TYR A 740 -10.52 -17.98 34.34
N THR A 741 -10.67 -16.76 34.81
CA THR A 741 -11.91 -16.02 34.70
C THR A 741 -11.67 -14.77 33.89
N ALA A 742 -12.57 -14.42 32.98
CA ALA A 742 -12.52 -13.22 32.12
C ALA A 742 -12.30 -11.89 32.87
N SER A 743 -12.24 -11.93 34.19
CA SER A 743 -12.08 -10.80 35.10
C SER A 743 -10.67 -10.65 35.70
N SER A 744 -9.70 -11.48 35.35
CA SER A 744 -8.36 -11.41 35.95
C SER A 744 -7.41 -10.54 35.09
N PRO A 745 -7.08 -9.32 35.53
CA PRO A 745 -6.19 -8.42 34.77
C PRO A 745 -4.71 -8.87 34.72
N LYS A 746 -4.36 -9.93 35.41
CA LYS A 746 -2.98 -10.45 35.49
C LYS A 746 -2.46 -11.06 34.19
N TYR A 747 -3.30 -11.27 33.19
CA TYR A 747 -3.01 -12.07 32.02
C TYR A 747 -2.95 -11.29 30.71
N PHE A 748 -3.14 -9.97 30.75
CA PHE A 748 -2.94 -9.12 29.59
C PHE A 748 -1.58 -8.42 29.68
N PHE A 749 -0.77 -8.59 28.67
CA PHE A 749 0.52 -7.91 28.55
C PHE A 749 0.64 -7.30 27.15
N GLY A 750 1.29 -6.14 27.08
CA GLY A 750 1.69 -5.55 25.82
C GLY A 750 3.12 -5.97 25.51
N TYR A 751 3.37 -6.35 24.27
CA TYR A 751 4.72 -6.65 23.77
C TYR A 751 5.03 -5.75 22.56
N PRO A 752 6.28 -5.26 22.45
CA PRO A 752 6.68 -4.45 21.32
C PRO A 752 6.87 -5.31 20.07
N PHE A 753 6.37 -4.85 18.93
CA PHE A 753 6.86 -5.25 17.65
C PHE A 753 8.08 -4.39 17.33
N GLU A 754 9.25 -5.03 17.30
CA GLU A 754 10.51 -4.35 17.09
C GLU A 754 10.63 -3.87 15.63
N GLY A 755 11.07 -2.63 15.47
CA GLY A 755 11.44 -2.10 14.16
C GLY A 755 12.66 -2.81 13.59
N LYS A 756 12.88 -2.65 12.29
CA LYS A 756 13.99 -3.31 11.58
C LYS A 756 15.34 -2.95 12.20
N PRO A 757 16.17 -3.94 12.54
CA PRO A 757 17.53 -3.69 13.01
C PRO A 757 18.41 -3.20 11.85
N ARG A 758 19.61 -2.69 12.17
CA ARG A 758 20.56 -2.29 11.13
C ARG A 758 20.84 -3.43 10.17
N SER A 759 20.63 -3.16 8.89
CA SER A 759 20.74 -4.14 7.82
C SER A 759 21.34 -3.53 6.55
N PHE A 760 21.98 -4.38 5.75
CA PHE A 760 22.78 -3.99 4.59
C PHE A 760 22.29 -4.71 3.34
N TYR A 761 22.23 -3.97 2.22
CA TYR A 761 21.81 -4.51 0.93
C TYR A 761 22.73 -3.91 -0.16
N VAL A 762 23.08 -4.74 -1.12
CA VAL A 762 23.84 -4.31 -2.31
C VAL A 762 22.99 -4.64 -3.54
N SER A 763 22.84 -3.66 -4.43
CA SER A 763 22.12 -3.82 -5.68
C SER A 763 23.00 -3.42 -6.87
N LEU A 764 22.82 -4.11 -7.97
CA LEU A 764 23.41 -3.79 -9.26
C LEU A 764 22.27 -3.64 -10.26
N SER A 765 22.24 -2.53 -10.98
CA SER A 765 21.23 -2.35 -12.03
C SER A 765 21.81 -1.67 -13.27
N THR A 766 21.13 -1.86 -14.39
CA THR A 766 21.47 -1.23 -15.66
C THR A 766 20.21 -0.80 -16.39
N LYS A 767 20.27 0.38 -17.02
CA LYS A 767 19.29 0.88 -17.98
C LYS A 767 19.89 0.79 -19.39
N PHE A 768 19.11 0.53 -20.41
CA PHE A 768 19.54 0.38 -21.80
C PHE A 768 18.43 0.75 -22.79
#